data_52f84db519ba425dffd20fbc07ef7bc6
#
_entry.id   52f84db519ba425dffd20fbc07ef7bc6
#
_cell.length_a   1.000
_cell.length_b   1.000
_cell.length_c   1.000
_cell.angle_alpha   90.00
_cell.angle_beta   90.00
_cell.angle_gamma   90.00
#
_symmetry.space_group_name_H-M   'P 1'
#
loop_
_entity.id
_entity.type
_entity.pdbx_description
1 polymer ?
#
loop_
_entity_poly.entity_id
_entity_poly.type
_entity_poly.pdbx_seq_one_letter_code
_entity_poly.pdbx_strand_id
1 'polypeptide(L)'
;MKYIRTLSLLILSVLAGAVAPAVAADKETSRVLCLDGRDNNVRTGIGLMAAPWTLELWVQSDAARRGRREMLIAGGEYSSLSWVDNEALALVDGRLTATAARLTAPDTLDGAWHHVALVCDGRSVALHMDGRLLARRDTAYTILPGTIGVGEEDGTFTGSIDEVRIWTAAVSPRTLKRWAGRSLSPSHPDYAHLYAYYPLDDFDGETAVNWVGRGFRPFHLRNCRNKWRESAPLAYARPSDNARMRPYDDRQRLFNAVVQRSEWDCDRGSSDCQILKLRLAVQGSRRPMRLTGLTLSLDSTADLSDVAAVHVYATGQKALSGRRTPLFGGSHKPARRLQLATGGSDGLTLEPGINYVLVTFDIAPGATVGHRLWADVLSYELDGHTYRPEPPAATVAQEVTTRNALDGDYLKVLQWNIWHGGVHLADSGRHRVISLLREAKADVVLMQEAYGIQQMAARATGYRMKSKSDGDNLALFTSLPMEDSIPWREPFKSNPAIVTMRCGHRVVVNSLWLRYAYRPEYTCYYPEVGGNPARWVHEDSLLALPDIRNLIENDVEPYLRPGMSAVVGGDFNACSHLDWTARAARFHHGYGPVAFPASLYMQQAGYHDSFRTVHPDETLRPEGTWAVIYGQTPYGRIDFVHSKGALRPVQSKIIRMMPEIDAPWPGDHAATLSVFRVAEK
;
A
#
# COMPACT_ATOMS: atom_id res chain seq x y z
N MET A 1 -45.56 17.63 -70.02
CA MET A 1 -46.46 16.51 -70.44
C MET A 1 -46.67 15.59 -69.29
N LYS A 2 -47.89 15.63 -68.75
CA LYS A 2 -48.74 14.49 -68.34
C LYS A 2 -48.17 13.57 -67.24
N TYR A 3 -48.81 13.21 -66.17
CA TYR A 3 -50.18 13.38 -65.66
C TYR A 3 -50.15 13.12 -64.16
N ILE A 4 -50.98 13.89 -63.51
CA ILE A 4 -51.50 13.72 -62.14
C ILE A 4 -52.31 12.42 -62.05
N ARG A 5 -52.25 11.70 -60.92
CA ARG A 5 -53.44 11.11 -60.28
C ARG A 5 -53.22 10.81 -58.82
N THR A 6 -53.95 11.52 -58.06
CA THR A 6 -54.37 11.36 -56.65
C THR A 6 -55.12 10.06 -56.45
N LEU A 7 -54.91 9.34 -55.35
CA LEU A 7 -55.95 8.53 -54.72
C LEU A 7 -55.82 8.52 -53.20
N SER A 8 -56.93 8.75 -52.61
CA SER A 8 -57.18 9.01 -51.18
C SER A 8 -57.18 7.78 -50.32
N LEU A 9 -56.72 7.96 -49.12
CA LEU A 9 -57.09 7.43 -47.80
C LEU A 9 -58.10 6.30 -47.67
N LEU A 10 -57.69 5.32 -46.86
CA LEU A 10 -58.57 4.73 -45.83
C LEU A 10 -57.73 4.51 -44.57
N ILE A 11 -58.12 5.20 -43.46
CA ILE A 11 -57.61 5.04 -42.13
C ILE A 11 -58.24 3.78 -41.57
N LEU A 12 -57.43 2.77 -41.23
CA LEU A 12 -57.80 1.70 -40.35
C LEU A 12 -56.91 1.79 -39.08
N SER A 13 -57.49 2.29 -38.02
CA SER A 13 -56.92 2.28 -36.68
C SER A 13 -56.85 0.84 -36.16
N VAL A 14 -55.69 0.22 -36.24
CA VAL A 14 -55.41 -1.00 -35.47
C VAL A 14 -54.66 -0.57 -34.23
N LEU A 15 -55.29 -0.66 -33.07
CA LEU A 15 -54.64 -0.65 -31.78
C LEU A 15 -53.73 -1.87 -31.68
N ALA A 16 -52.49 -1.72 -32.11
CA ALA A 16 -51.40 -2.62 -31.73
C ALA A 16 -50.88 -2.15 -30.37
N GLY A 17 -51.32 -2.85 -29.32
CA GLY A 17 -50.68 -2.73 -28.03
C GLY A 17 -49.17 -2.99 -28.20
N ALA A 18 -48.37 -1.95 -28.11
CA ALA A 18 -46.94 -2.09 -27.99
C ALA A 18 -46.67 -2.83 -26.68
N VAL A 19 -46.48 -4.13 -26.79
CA VAL A 19 -45.73 -4.89 -25.75
C VAL A 19 -44.35 -4.31 -25.80
N ALA A 20 -44.02 -3.44 -24.85
CA ALA A 20 -42.67 -3.05 -24.62
C ALA A 20 -41.84 -4.35 -24.53
N PRO A 21 -40.71 -4.45 -25.27
CA PRO A 21 -39.84 -5.59 -25.10
C PRO A 21 -39.53 -5.64 -23.59
N ALA A 22 -39.78 -6.78 -22.97
CA ALA A 22 -39.28 -7.04 -21.63
C ALA A 22 -37.79 -6.80 -21.71
N VAL A 23 -37.31 -5.75 -21.07
CA VAL A 23 -35.89 -5.52 -20.85
C VAL A 23 -35.46 -6.81 -20.16
N ALA A 24 -34.74 -7.66 -20.89
CA ALA A 24 -34.08 -8.79 -20.30
C ALA A 24 -33.30 -8.20 -19.11
N ALA A 25 -33.61 -8.69 -17.92
CA ALA A 25 -32.81 -8.32 -16.78
C ALA A 25 -31.36 -8.66 -17.17
N ASP A 26 -30.55 -7.63 -17.34
CA ASP A 26 -29.14 -7.82 -17.61
C ASP A 26 -28.65 -8.75 -16.52
N LYS A 27 -28.20 -9.94 -16.91
CA LYS A 27 -27.48 -10.84 -16.01
C LYS A 27 -26.28 -10.01 -15.55
N GLU A 28 -26.26 -9.67 -14.28
CA GLU A 28 -25.11 -9.01 -13.69
C GLU A 28 -23.91 -9.94 -13.85
N THR A 29 -23.07 -9.61 -14.82
CA THR A 29 -21.79 -10.28 -15.01
C THR A 29 -20.81 -9.55 -14.15
N SER A 30 -20.24 -10.22 -13.13
CA SER A 30 -19.08 -9.74 -12.42
C SER A 30 -17.80 -10.07 -13.20
N ARG A 31 -16.74 -9.31 -12.96
CA ARG A 31 -15.41 -9.64 -13.46
C ARG A 31 -14.77 -10.67 -12.55
N VAL A 32 -14.09 -11.63 -13.13
CA VAL A 32 -13.30 -12.62 -12.39
C VAL A 32 -11.86 -12.59 -12.88
N LEU A 33 -10.90 -12.74 -12.00
CA LEU A 33 -9.49 -12.81 -12.36
C LEU A 33 -9.17 -14.18 -12.96
N CYS A 34 -8.53 -14.19 -14.14
CA CYS A 34 -8.07 -15.39 -14.80
C CYS A 34 -6.55 -15.54 -14.66
N LEU A 35 -6.10 -16.68 -14.16
CA LEU A 35 -4.70 -17.06 -14.06
C LEU A 35 -4.40 -18.13 -15.09
N ASP A 36 -3.35 -17.97 -15.90
CA ASP A 36 -3.06 -18.82 -17.05
C ASP A 36 -2.00 -19.90 -16.77
N GLY A 37 -1.54 -20.00 -15.54
CA GLY A 37 -0.58 -21.01 -15.11
C GLY A 37 0.84 -20.79 -15.62
N ARG A 38 1.21 -19.56 -16.00
CA ARG A 38 2.54 -19.21 -16.51
C ARG A 38 3.27 -18.24 -15.60
N ASP A 39 2.95 -16.96 -15.70
CA ASP A 39 3.68 -15.88 -15.03
C ASP A 39 2.78 -14.84 -14.37
N ASN A 40 1.47 -15.03 -14.44
CA ASN A 40 0.53 -14.15 -13.78
C ASN A 40 0.19 -14.62 -12.36
N ASN A 41 0.17 -13.68 -11.45
CA ASN A 41 -0.11 -13.95 -10.04
C ASN A 41 -0.56 -12.69 -9.30
N VAL A 42 -0.99 -12.88 -8.06
CA VAL A 42 -1.40 -11.82 -7.16
C VAL A 42 -0.48 -11.78 -5.94
N ARG A 43 0.02 -10.59 -5.60
CA ARG A 43 0.63 -10.31 -4.31
C ARG A 43 -0.38 -9.59 -3.43
N THR A 44 -0.61 -10.11 -2.24
CA THR A 44 -1.70 -9.63 -1.38
C THR A 44 -1.27 -8.48 -0.47
N GLY A 45 0.02 -8.31 -0.20
CA GLY A 45 0.50 -7.38 0.83
C GLY A 45 0.03 -7.72 2.25
N ILE A 46 -0.48 -8.93 2.46
CA ILE A 46 -0.97 -9.40 3.77
C ILE A 46 0.16 -10.13 4.48
N GLY A 47 0.45 -9.69 5.70
CA GLY A 47 1.48 -10.28 6.54
C GLY A 47 1.03 -11.54 7.28
N LEU A 48 1.87 -11.97 8.23
CA LEU A 48 1.58 -13.10 9.10
C LEU A 48 0.28 -12.90 9.89
N MET A 49 -0.55 -13.93 9.91
CA MET A 49 -1.80 -13.96 10.64
C MET A 49 -1.79 -15.11 11.64
N ALA A 50 -1.74 -14.77 12.93
CA ALA A 50 -1.91 -15.75 13.99
C ALA A 50 -3.36 -16.25 14.04
N ALA A 51 -3.56 -17.49 14.46
CA ALA A 51 -4.90 -18.04 14.66
C ALA A 51 -5.67 -17.27 15.77
N PRO A 52 -6.99 -17.10 15.67
CA PRO A 52 -7.86 -17.68 14.64
C PRO A 52 -7.89 -16.89 13.34
N TRP A 53 -8.07 -17.58 12.20
CA TRP A 53 -8.19 -16.96 10.90
C TRP A 53 -9.09 -17.79 9.96
N THR A 54 -9.61 -17.15 8.90
CA THR A 54 -10.31 -17.81 7.80
C THR A 54 -9.87 -17.20 6.47
N LEU A 55 -9.59 -18.05 5.49
CA LEU A 55 -9.41 -17.69 4.08
C LEU A 55 -10.56 -18.31 3.29
N GLU A 56 -11.23 -17.50 2.47
CA GLU A 56 -12.26 -18.00 1.56
C GLU A 56 -12.22 -17.30 0.21
N LEU A 57 -12.53 -18.02 -0.84
CA LEU A 57 -12.60 -17.52 -2.21
C LEU A 57 -13.49 -18.41 -3.07
N TRP A 58 -13.99 -17.86 -4.17
CA TRP A 58 -14.52 -18.65 -5.26
C TRP A 58 -13.38 -19.04 -6.20
N VAL A 59 -13.37 -20.30 -6.64
CA VAL A 59 -12.34 -20.85 -7.54
C VAL A 59 -12.99 -21.71 -8.61
N GLN A 60 -12.49 -21.58 -9.83
CA GLN A 60 -12.77 -22.47 -10.94
C GLN A 60 -11.46 -22.93 -11.54
N SER A 61 -11.16 -24.21 -11.46
CA SER A 61 -9.96 -24.81 -12.03
C SER A 61 -10.21 -25.19 -13.50
N ASP A 62 -9.23 -24.97 -14.39
CA ASP A 62 -9.28 -25.45 -15.76
C ASP A 62 -8.93 -26.94 -15.83
N ALA A 63 -9.93 -27.79 -15.70
CA ALA A 63 -9.92 -29.25 -15.91
C ALA A 63 -8.77 -30.04 -15.26
N ALA A 64 -9.09 -31.25 -14.81
CA ALA A 64 -8.20 -32.16 -14.09
C ALA A 64 -6.78 -32.30 -14.69
N ARG A 65 -5.82 -31.51 -14.20
CA ARG A 65 -4.40 -31.65 -14.48
C ARG A 65 -3.81 -32.68 -13.53
N ARG A 66 -3.92 -33.94 -13.91
CA ARG A 66 -3.30 -35.04 -13.17
C ARG A 66 -1.78 -34.91 -13.20
N GLY A 67 -1.12 -35.21 -12.09
CA GLY A 67 0.34 -35.17 -11.94
C GLY A 67 0.93 -33.76 -11.77
N ARG A 68 0.13 -32.77 -11.41
CA ARG A 68 0.59 -31.39 -11.13
C ARG A 68 0.19 -30.95 -9.74
N ARG A 69 1.08 -30.12 -9.18
CA ARG A 69 0.82 -29.29 -8.00
C ARG A 69 0.67 -27.85 -8.47
N GLU A 70 -0.41 -27.20 -8.09
CA GLU A 70 -0.72 -25.82 -8.46
C GLU A 70 -1.01 -25.04 -7.18
N MET A 71 -0.25 -23.97 -6.94
CA MET A 71 -0.42 -23.14 -5.75
C MET A 71 -1.60 -22.20 -5.91
N LEU A 72 -2.56 -22.28 -4.99
CA LEU A 72 -3.69 -21.37 -4.95
C LEU A 72 -3.41 -20.18 -4.00
N ILE A 73 -2.94 -20.46 -2.78
CA ILE A 73 -2.54 -19.42 -1.81
C ILE A 73 -1.22 -19.87 -1.15
N ALA A 74 -0.21 -19.00 -1.16
CA ALA A 74 1.11 -19.28 -0.61
C ALA A 74 1.73 -18.06 0.08
N GLY A 75 2.86 -18.26 0.77
CA GLY A 75 3.56 -17.21 1.50
C GLY A 75 4.26 -16.15 0.64
N GLY A 76 4.63 -16.48 -0.60
CA GLY A 76 5.27 -15.57 -1.55
C GLY A 76 6.76 -15.79 -1.77
N GLU A 77 7.38 -15.01 -2.66
CA GLU A 77 8.76 -15.20 -3.18
C GLU A 77 9.88 -15.05 -2.13
N TYR A 78 9.58 -14.65 -0.90
CA TYR A 78 10.56 -14.47 0.17
C TYR A 78 10.61 -15.63 1.15
N SER A 79 10.25 -16.78 0.69
CA SER A 79 10.32 -18.02 1.42
C SER A 79 11.74 -18.60 1.57
N SER A 80 12.80 -17.86 1.22
CA SER A 80 14.14 -18.16 1.76
C SER A 80 14.12 -18.29 3.30
N LEU A 81 13.02 -17.90 3.89
CA LEU A 81 12.56 -18.17 5.24
C LEU A 81 11.83 -19.53 5.25
N SER A 82 12.55 -20.58 4.99
CA SER A 82 12.07 -21.97 4.83
C SER A 82 11.39 -22.59 6.07
N TRP A 83 11.22 -21.84 7.13
CA TRP A 83 10.59 -22.27 8.38
C TRP A 83 9.13 -21.82 8.56
N VAL A 84 8.63 -20.91 7.73
CA VAL A 84 7.19 -20.68 7.64
C VAL A 84 6.67 -21.60 6.56
N ASP A 85 5.76 -22.49 6.91
CA ASP A 85 5.08 -23.33 5.95
C ASP A 85 4.30 -22.41 5.00
N ASN A 86 4.90 -22.14 3.82
CA ASN A 86 4.46 -21.13 2.89
C ASN A 86 3.16 -21.49 2.16
N GLU A 87 2.73 -22.73 2.30
CA GLU A 87 1.56 -23.22 1.60
C GLU A 87 0.32 -23.17 2.48
N ALA A 88 -0.58 -22.28 2.13
CA ALA A 88 -1.89 -22.28 2.74
C ALA A 88 -2.82 -23.25 2.03
N LEU A 89 -2.91 -23.15 0.70
CA LEU A 89 -3.84 -23.93 -0.10
C LEU A 89 -3.28 -24.18 -1.51
N ALA A 90 -3.32 -25.44 -1.93
CA ALA A 90 -2.88 -25.89 -3.25
C ALA A 90 -3.90 -26.83 -3.88
N LEU A 91 -3.77 -27.06 -5.18
CA LEU A 91 -4.37 -28.18 -5.89
C LEU A 91 -3.28 -29.22 -6.16
N VAL A 92 -3.43 -30.41 -5.61
CA VAL A 92 -2.54 -31.55 -5.87
C VAL A 92 -3.36 -32.60 -6.60
N ASP A 93 -2.98 -32.94 -7.82
CA ASP A 93 -3.76 -33.83 -8.68
C ASP A 93 -5.24 -33.42 -8.82
N GLY A 94 -5.51 -32.10 -8.83
CA GLY A 94 -6.84 -31.52 -8.89
C GLY A 94 -7.63 -31.55 -7.57
N ARG A 95 -7.00 -31.98 -6.45
CA ARG A 95 -7.62 -32.00 -5.11
C ARG A 95 -7.14 -30.83 -4.28
N LEU A 96 -8.08 -30.17 -3.60
CA LEU A 96 -7.73 -29.13 -2.64
C LEU A 96 -6.91 -29.73 -1.49
N THR A 97 -5.75 -29.14 -1.25
CA THR A 97 -4.79 -29.59 -0.24
C THR A 97 -4.30 -28.39 0.57
N ALA A 98 -4.42 -28.46 1.89
CA ALA A 98 -3.81 -27.53 2.83
C ALA A 98 -2.58 -28.21 3.44
N THR A 99 -1.41 -27.95 2.88
CA THR A 99 -0.19 -28.72 3.14
C THR A 99 0.29 -28.57 4.57
N ALA A 100 0.32 -27.36 5.11
CA ALA A 100 0.70 -27.10 6.49
C ALA A 100 -0.19 -27.86 7.49
N ALA A 101 -1.47 -27.98 7.20
CA ALA A 101 -2.41 -28.75 8.01
C ALA A 101 -2.40 -30.26 7.66
N ARG A 102 -1.71 -30.68 6.61
CA ARG A 102 -1.74 -32.05 6.05
C ARG A 102 -3.18 -32.53 5.80
N LEU A 103 -3.99 -31.66 5.18
CA LEU A 103 -5.35 -31.93 4.79
C LEU A 103 -5.45 -32.05 3.28
N THR A 104 -6.18 -33.04 2.79
CA THR A 104 -6.49 -33.20 1.36
C THR A 104 -7.96 -33.52 1.20
N ALA A 105 -8.63 -32.84 0.27
CA ALA A 105 -10.03 -33.12 -0.07
C ALA A 105 -10.15 -34.52 -0.68
N PRO A 106 -11.28 -35.22 -0.42
CA PRO A 106 -11.48 -36.56 -0.99
C PRO A 106 -11.68 -36.52 -2.51
N ASP A 107 -12.28 -35.45 -3.03
CA ASP A 107 -12.68 -35.31 -4.42
C ASP A 107 -11.82 -34.27 -5.16
N THR A 108 -11.70 -34.42 -6.48
CA THR A 108 -11.09 -33.41 -7.38
C THR A 108 -12.11 -32.32 -7.71
N LEU A 109 -11.61 -31.10 -8.04
CA LEU A 109 -12.46 -30.06 -8.63
C LEU A 109 -12.91 -30.52 -10.03
N ASP A 110 -14.18 -30.26 -10.36
CA ASP A 110 -14.84 -30.73 -11.59
C ASP A 110 -14.85 -29.70 -12.73
N GLY A 111 -14.14 -28.57 -12.56
CA GLY A 111 -14.14 -27.45 -13.52
C GLY A 111 -15.31 -26.48 -13.34
N ALA A 112 -16.23 -26.73 -12.42
CA ALA A 112 -17.24 -25.76 -12.02
C ALA A 112 -16.70 -24.74 -11.02
N TRP A 113 -17.47 -23.71 -10.75
CA TRP A 113 -17.20 -22.76 -9.68
C TRP A 113 -17.50 -23.39 -8.31
N HIS A 114 -16.52 -23.33 -7.42
CA HIS A 114 -16.65 -23.78 -6.04
C HIS A 114 -16.27 -22.68 -5.05
N HIS A 115 -17.04 -22.52 -3.99
CA HIS A 115 -16.65 -21.73 -2.84
C HIS A 115 -15.79 -22.56 -1.90
N VAL A 116 -14.55 -22.16 -1.71
CA VAL A 116 -13.57 -22.84 -0.87
C VAL A 116 -13.26 -21.99 0.36
N ALA A 117 -13.21 -22.61 1.53
CA ALA A 117 -12.78 -21.97 2.75
C ALA A 117 -11.84 -22.84 3.58
N LEU A 118 -10.74 -22.26 4.04
CA LEU A 118 -9.83 -22.82 5.02
C LEU A 118 -9.97 -22.04 6.33
N VAL A 119 -10.32 -22.74 7.41
CA VAL A 119 -10.63 -22.14 8.71
C VAL A 119 -9.72 -22.69 9.78
N CYS A 120 -9.03 -21.83 10.52
CA CYS A 120 -8.27 -22.16 11.73
C CYS A 120 -8.95 -21.53 12.95
N ASP A 121 -9.37 -22.34 13.92
CA ASP A 121 -10.04 -21.88 15.14
C ASP A 121 -9.07 -21.72 16.34
N GLY A 122 -7.78 -21.89 16.13
CA GLY A 122 -6.75 -21.87 17.18
C GLY A 122 -6.51 -23.25 17.82
N ARG A 123 -7.27 -24.27 17.44
CA ARG A 123 -7.11 -25.66 17.88
C ARG A 123 -7.10 -26.64 16.73
N SER A 124 -7.85 -26.34 15.71
CA SER A 124 -7.98 -27.18 14.51
C SER A 124 -8.03 -26.34 13.25
N VAL A 125 -7.66 -27.00 12.14
CA VAL A 125 -7.84 -26.46 10.78
C VAL A 125 -8.86 -27.31 10.05
N ALA A 126 -9.81 -26.66 9.37
CA ALA A 126 -10.88 -27.29 8.63
C ALA A 126 -10.96 -26.76 7.20
N LEU A 127 -11.02 -27.65 6.22
CA LEU A 127 -11.20 -27.36 4.81
C LEU A 127 -12.66 -27.56 4.43
N HIS A 128 -13.28 -26.53 3.86
CA HIS A 128 -14.66 -26.53 3.41
C HIS A 128 -14.76 -26.27 1.91
N MET A 129 -15.77 -26.84 1.27
CA MET A 129 -16.18 -26.53 -0.11
C MET A 129 -17.70 -26.48 -0.19
N ASP A 130 -18.25 -25.43 -0.77
CA ASP A 130 -19.67 -25.17 -0.93
C ASP A 130 -20.46 -25.27 0.40
N GLY A 131 -19.80 -24.83 1.49
CA GLY A 131 -20.35 -24.89 2.85
C GLY A 131 -20.35 -26.28 3.49
N ARG A 132 -19.74 -27.29 2.84
CA ARG A 132 -19.59 -28.65 3.37
C ARG A 132 -18.16 -28.85 3.88
N LEU A 133 -18.02 -29.42 5.07
CA LEU A 133 -16.72 -29.84 5.60
C LEU A 133 -16.18 -31.01 4.77
N LEU A 134 -14.96 -30.86 4.23
CA LEU A 134 -14.25 -31.91 3.48
C LEU A 134 -13.25 -32.66 4.35
N ALA A 135 -12.46 -31.92 5.13
CA ALA A 135 -11.44 -32.49 5.99
C ALA A 135 -11.18 -31.57 7.19
N ARG A 136 -10.75 -32.15 8.31
CA ARG A 136 -10.37 -31.41 9.53
C ARG A 136 -9.20 -32.11 10.23
N ARG A 137 -8.36 -31.32 10.88
CA ARG A 137 -7.25 -31.82 11.71
C ARG A 137 -7.06 -30.94 12.95
N ASP A 138 -6.73 -31.57 14.07
CA ASP A 138 -6.37 -30.88 15.30
C ASP A 138 -4.93 -30.37 15.19
N THR A 139 -4.81 -29.15 14.71
CA THR A 139 -3.56 -28.38 14.55
C THR A 139 -3.92 -26.91 14.41
N ALA A 140 -3.03 -26.03 14.79
CA ALA A 140 -3.19 -24.59 14.55
C ALA A 140 -1.81 -24.02 14.20
N TYR A 141 -1.78 -23.02 13.31
CA TYR A 141 -0.55 -22.37 12.90
C TYR A 141 -0.79 -20.93 12.46
N THR A 142 0.28 -20.15 12.42
CA THR A 142 0.32 -18.83 11.81
C THR A 142 0.42 -18.97 10.31
N ILE A 143 -0.38 -18.20 9.56
CA ILE A 143 -0.42 -18.27 8.11
C ILE A 143 0.12 -16.97 7.50
N LEU A 144 0.79 -17.09 6.34
CA LEU A 144 1.21 -15.96 5.50
C LEU A 144 0.51 -16.07 4.14
N PRO A 145 -0.65 -15.44 3.91
CA PRO A 145 -1.33 -15.48 2.61
C PRO A 145 -0.77 -14.41 1.66
N GLY A 146 0.54 -14.45 1.41
CA GLY A 146 1.28 -13.41 0.68
C GLY A 146 1.05 -13.39 -0.83
N THR A 147 0.70 -14.55 -1.44
CA THR A 147 0.46 -14.66 -2.88
C THR A 147 -0.76 -15.52 -3.19
N ILE A 148 -1.36 -15.28 -4.36
CA ILE A 148 -2.39 -16.14 -4.96
C ILE A 148 -1.93 -16.52 -6.37
N GLY A 149 -2.01 -17.81 -6.69
CA GLY A 149 -1.74 -18.35 -8.01
C GLY A 149 -0.30 -18.76 -8.28
N VAL A 150 0.66 -18.50 -7.38
CA VAL A 150 2.06 -18.91 -7.56
C VAL A 150 2.72 -19.30 -6.24
N GLY A 151 3.58 -20.31 -6.27
CA GLY A 151 4.55 -20.69 -5.25
C GLY A 151 5.96 -20.80 -5.85
N GLU A 152 7.01 -20.82 -5.03
CA GLU A 152 8.41 -20.79 -5.50
C GLU A 152 8.84 -22.04 -6.26
N GLU A 153 8.48 -23.21 -5.76
CA GLU A 153 8.90 -24.50 -6.32
C GLU A 153 7.77 -25.23 -7.06
N ASP A 154 6.54 -24.74 -6.96
CA ASP A 154 5.34 -25.39 -7.44
C ASP A 154 4.76 -24.72 -8.69
N GLY A 155 3.95 -25.45 -9.42
CA GLY A 155 3.28 -24.96 -10.61
C GLY A 155 2.34 -23.80 -10.29
N THR A 156 2.28 -22.84 -11.20
CA THR A 156 1.29 -21.75 -11.14
C THR A 156 -0.12 -22.30 -11.36
N PHE A 157 -1.07 -21.74 -10.62
CA PHE A 157 -2.49 -22.09 -10.75
C PHE A 157 -3.04 -21.68 -12.12
N THR A 158 -3.84 -22.56 -12.72
CA THR A 158 -4.59 -22.26 -13.96
C THR A 158 -6.08 -22.33 -13.69
N GLY A 159 -6.76 -21.20 -13.85
CA GLY A 159 -8.19 -21.11 -13.59
C GLY A 159 -8.64 -19.70 -13.33
N SER A 160 -9.78 -19.58 -12.67
CA SER A 160 -10.33 -18.27 -12.31
C SER A 160 -10.60 -18.21 -10.82
N ILE A 161 -10.45 -17.01 -10.24
CA ILE A 161 -10.75 -16.72 -8.85
C ILE A 161 -11.64 -15.48 -8.75
N ASP A 162 -12.41 -15.43 -7.66
CA ASP A 162 -13.32 -14.32 -7.36
C ASP A 162 -13.62 -14.25 -5.86
N GLU A 163 -14.16 -13.13 -5.38
CA GLU A 163 -14.70 -12.96 -4.04
C GLU A 163 -13.72 -13.38 -2.92
N VAL A 164 -12.46 -12.94 -3.00
CA VAL A 164 -11.45 -13.29 -2.00
C VAL A 164 -11.73 -12.57 -0.68
N ARG A 165 -11.89 -13.32 0.41
CA ARG A 165 -12.22 -12.83 1.75
C ARG A 165 -11.24 -13.40 2.76
N ILE A 166 -10.71 -12.54 3.60
CA ILE A 166 -9.73 -12.89 4.65
C ILE A 166 -10.22 -12.33 5.98
N TRP A 167 -10.23 -13.19 7.00
CA TRP A 167 -10.80 -12.88 8.31
C TRP A 167 -9.81 -13.15 9.43
N THR A 168 -9.83 -12.30 10.46
CA THR A 168 -9.16 -12.52 11.75
C THR A 168 -10.05 -13.25 12.74
N ALA A 169 -10.86 -14.17 12.26
CA ALA A 169 -11.76 -15.01 13.06
C ALA A 169 -11.98 -16.36 12.37
N ALA A 170 -12.36 -17.36 13.14
CA ALA A 170 -12.84 -18.64 12.62
C ALA A 170 -14.33 -18.51 12.24
N VAL A 171 -14.62 -18.29 10.98
CA VAL A 171 -15.98 -18.17 10.46
C VAL A 171 -16.69 -19.52 10.57
N SER A 172 -17.88 -19.54 11.16
CA SER A 172 -18.60 -20.81 11.40
C SER A 172 -19.07 -21.47 10.10
N PRO A 173 -19.13 -22.83 10.03
CA PRO A 173 -19.63 -23.54 8.84
C PRO A 173 -21.04 -23.09 8.41
N ARG A 174 -21.90 -22.75 9.36
CA ARG A 174 -23.22 -22.21 9.08
C ARG A 174 -23.16 -20.86 8.40
N THR A 175 -22.24 -19.98 8.84
CA THR A 175 -22.02 -18.67 8.25
C THR A 175 -21.42 -18.81 6.86
N LEU A 176 -20.38 -19.63 6.69
CA LEU A 176 -19.78 -19.94 5.38
C LEU A 176 -20.86 -20.37 4.38
N LYS A 177 -21.68 -21.39 4.74
CA LYS A 177 -22.75 -21.89 3.87
C LYS A 177 -23.77 -20.81 3.54
N ARG A 178 -24.14 -19.96 4.50
CA ARG A 178 -25.12 -18.89 4.32
C ARG A 178 -24.60 -17.76 3.42
N TRP A 179 -23.31 -17.47 3.48
CA TRP A 179 -22.72 -16.30 2.84
C TRP A 179 -21.89 -16.62 1.59
N ALA A 180 -21.65 -17.90 1.30
CA ALA A 180 -20.92 -18.30 0.10
C ALA A 180 -21.48 -17.70 -1.19
N GLY A 181 -22.79 -17.79 -1.41
CA GLY A 181 -23.47 -17.27 -2.59
C GLY A 181 -23.98 -15.83 -2.47
N ARG A 182 -23.34 -14.99 -1.64
CA ARG A 182 -23.77 -13.61 -1.41
C ARG A 182 -22.59 -12.66 -1.43
N SER A 183 -22.77 -11.51 -2.05
CA SER A 183 -21.86 -10.38 -1.84
C SER A 183 -21.83 -10.00 -0.36
N LEU A 184 -20.64 -9.69 0.16
CA LEU A 184 -20.50 -9.29 1.55
C LEU A 184 -21.19 -7.94 1.82
N SER A 185 -21.64 -7.78 3.05
CA SER A 185 -22.19 -6.52 3.55
C SER A 185 -21.91 -6.38 5.04
N PRO A 186 -22.05 -5.16 5.62
CA PRO A 186 -21.92 -4.96 7.07
C PRO A 186 -22.88 -5.79 7.93
N SER A 187 -23.87 -6.44 7.33
CA SER A 187 -24.79 -7.36 8.04
C SER A 187 -24.22 -8.78 8.24
N HIS A 188 -23.01 -9.06 7.71
CA HIS A 188 -22.32 -10.31 8.00
C HIS A 188 -22.00 -10.42 9.50
N PRO A 189 -22.28 -11.55 10.18
CA PRO A 189 -22.10 -11.64 11.64
C PRO A 189 -20.66 -11.40 12.08
N ASP A 190 -19.68 -11.78 11.26
CA ASP A 190 -18.25 -11.62 11.55
C ASP A 190 -17.64 -10.38 10.87
N TYR A 191 -18.46 -9.41 10.39
CA TYR A 191 -17.95 -8.24 9.64
C TYR A 191 -16.87 -7.45 10.38
N ALA A 192 -16.96 -7.36 11.71
CA ALA A 192 -15.93 -6.69 12.52
C ALA A 192 -14.53 -7.34 12.42
N HIS A 193 -14.48 -8.61 12.05
CA HIS A 193 -13.26 -9.40 11.87
C HIS A 193 -12.86 -9.58 10.41
N LEU A 194 -13.56 -8.94 9.47
CA LEU A 194 -13.19 -8.93 8.07
C LEU A 194 -11.92 -8.11 7.90
N TYR A 195 -10.82 -8.77 7.55
CA TYR A 195 -9.50 -8.17 7.40
C TYR A 195 -9.25 -7.63 6.01
N ALA A 196 -9.69 -8.39 4.99
CA ALA A 196 -9.59 -7.98 3.60
C ALA A 196 -10.75 -8.58 2.78
N TYR A 197 -11.22 -7.82 1.80
CA TYR A 197 -12.23 -8.24 0.83
C TYR A 197 -11.93 -7.69 -0.55
N TYR A 198 -11.82 -8.57 -1.51
CA TYR A 198 -11.55 -8.25 -2.91
C TYR A 198 -12.64 -8.94 -3.77
N PRO A 199 -13.68 -8.18 -4.15
CA PRO A 199 -14.70 -8.72 -5.06
C PRO A 199 -14.19 -8.97 -6.46
N LEU A 200 -13.02 -8.44 -6.83
CA LEU A 200 -12.35 -8.53 -8.13
C LEU A 200 -13.15 -7.98 -9.31
N ASP A 201 -14.17 -7.17 -9.04
CA ASP A 201 -14.97 -6.48 -10.05
C ASP A 201 -14.31 -5.20 -10.60
N ASP A 202 -13.42 -4.60 -9.83
CA ASP A 202 -12.91 -3.24 -9.99
C ASP A 202 -11.40 -3.13 -10.24
N PHE A 203 -10.72 -4.25 -10.56
CA PHE A 203 -9.29 -4.19 -10.84
C PHE A 203 -8.98 -3.56 -12.20
N ASP A 204 -7.88 -2.83 -12.27
CA ASP A 204 -7.42 -2.13 -13.48
C ASP A 204 -6.42 -2.94 -14.34
N GLY A 205 -6.17 -4.20 -13.97
CA GLY A 205 -5.19 -5.09 -14.58
C GLY A 205 -3.83 -5.08 -13.87
N GLU A 206 -3.62 -4.17 -12.91
CA GLU A 206 -2.39 -4.08 -12.11
C GLU A 206 -2.69 -4.04 -10.61
N THR A 207 -3.86 -3.58 -10.21
CA THR A 207 -4.25 -3.42 -8.81
C THR A 207 -5.70 -3.84 -8.61
N ALA A 208 -5.99 -4.55 -7.52
CA ALA A 208 -7.34 -4.73 -7.01
C ALA A 208 -7.43 -4.13 -5.60
N VAL A 209 -8.45 -3.32 -5.37
CA VAL A 209 -8.57 -2.54 -4.13
C VAL A 209 -9.19 -3.39 -3.03
N ASN A 210 -8.64 -3.30 -1.82
CA ASN A 210 -9.25 -3.90 -0.64
C ASN A 210 -10.48 -3.07 -0.21
N TRP A 211 -11.66 -3.65 -0.31
CA TRP A 211 -12.92 -2.96 0.03
C TRP A 211 -13.08 -2.69 1.52
N VAL A 212 -12.43 -3.43 2.40
CA VAL A 212 -12.48 -3.18 3.85
C VAL A 212 -11.88 -1.83 4.21
N GLY A 213 -10.77 -1.44 3.59
CA GLY A 213 -10.17 -0.11 3.73
C GLY A 213 -9.51 0.19 5.08
N ARG A 214 -9.75 -0.59 6.13
CA ARG A 214 -9.19 -0.35 7.47
C ARG A 214 -7.67 -0.52 7.55
N GLY A 215 -7.10 -1.30 6.67
CA GLY A 215 -5.67 -1.57 6.63
C GLY A 215 -5.17 -1.55 5.21
N PHE A 216 -5.23 -0.40 4.53
CA PHE A 216 -4.74 -0.18 3.18
C PHE A 216 -3.83 -1.32 2.65
N ARG A 217 -4.39 -2.27 1.90
CA ARG A 217 -3.70 -3.46 1.38
C ARG A 217 -4.30 -3.85 0.03
N PRO A 218 -4.05 -3.06 -1.02
CA PRO A 218 -4.47 -3.44 -2.36
C PRO A 218 -3.70 -4.67 -2.81
N PHE A 219 -4.36 -5.54 -3.57
CA PHE A 219 -3.68 -6.59 -4.30
C PHE A 219 -2.80 -5.99 -5.39
N HIS A 220 -1.63 -6.56 -5.55
CA HIS A 220 -0.80 -6.29 -6.71
C HIS A 220 -0.95 -7.44 -7.72
N LEU A 221 -1.40 -7.11 -8.92
CA LEU A 221 -1.66 -8.07 -10.00
C LEU A 221 -0.46 -8.06 -10.97
N ARG A 222 0.36 -9.10 -10.93
CA ARG A 222 1.49 -9.25 -11.83
C ARG A 222 1.08 -9.92 -13.14
N ASN A 223 1.39 -9.30 -14.27
CA ASN A 223 1.08 -9.81 -15.63
C ASN A 223 -0.41 -10.14 -15.85
N CYS A 224 -1.31 -9.47 -15.12
CA CYS A 224 -2.75 -9.70 -15.16
C CYS A 224 -3.51 -8.72 -16.06
N ARG A 225 -2.83 -7.84 -16.81
CA ARG A 225 -3.48 -6.94 -17.77
C ARG A 225 -4.29 -7.76 -18.77
N ASN A 226 -5.59 -7.46 -18.90
CA ASN A 226 -6.54 -8.20 -19.73
C ASN A 226 -6.74 -9.68 -19.35
N LYS A 227 -6.34 -10.11 -18.16
CA LYS A 227 -6.56 -11.45 -17.62
C LYS A 227 -7.84 -11.52 -16.80
N TRP A 228 -8.96 -11.14 -17.40
CA TRP A 228 -10.27 -11.19 -16.78
C TRP A 228 -11.32 -11.66 -17.80
N ARG A 229 -12.40 -12.19 -17.30
CA ARG A 229 -13.60 -12.51 -18.08
C ARG A 229 -14.84 -12.13 -17.30
N GLU A 230 -15.94 -11.98 -18.00
CA GLU A 230 -17.25 -11.90 -17.36
C GLU A 230 -17.67 -13.29 -16.91
N SER A 231 -17.99 -13.40 -15.64
CA SER A 231 -18.52 -14.61 -15.02
C SER A 231 -19.33 -14.22 -13.79
N ALA A 232 -20.13 -15.11 -13.27
CA ALA A 232 -20.94 -14.85 -12.11
C ALA A 232 -20.90 -16.07 -11.16
N PRO A 233 -19.80 -16.26 -10.40
CA PRO A 233 -19.72 -17.39 -9.46
C PRO A 233 -20.88 -17.39 -8.46
N LEU A 234 -21.35 -16.20 -8.05
CA LEU A 234 -22.49 -16.05 -7.16
C LEU A 234 -23.81 -16.51 -7.80
N ALA A 235 -23.91 -16.54 -9.15
CA ALA A 235 -25.09 -17.05 -9.84
C ALA A 235 -25.12 -18.60 -9.95
N TYR A 236 -24.02 -19.28 -9.67
CA TYR A 236 -23.91 -20.74 -9.72
C TYR A 236 -24.27 -21.42 -8.39
N ALA A 237 -24.48 -20.69 -7.31
CA ALA A 237 -25.06 -21.25 -6.11
C ALA A 237 -26.45 -21.85 -6.46
N ARG A 238 -26.54 -23.18 -6.45
CA ARG A 238 -27.70 -23.93 -6.96
C ARG A 238 -29.01 -23.38 -6.37
N PRO A 239 -30.02 -23.05 -7.20
CA PRO A 239 -31.29 -22.52 -6.71
C PRO A 239 -32.00 -23.44 -5.69
N SER A 240 -31.72 -24.76 -5.74
CA SER A 240 -32.29 -25.76 -4.85
C SER A 240 -31.90 -25.60 -3.38
N ASP A 241 -30.70 -25.09 -3.08
CA ASP A 241 -30.23 -24.94 -1.70
C ASP A 241 -30.63 -23.61 -1.09
N ASN A 242 -31.18 -22.69 -1.87
CA ASN A 242 -31.46 -21.30 -1.50
C ASN A 242 -32.89 -20.84 -1.85
N ALA A 243 -33.86 -21.72 -1.86
CA ALA A 243 -35.27 -21.39 -2.13
C ALA A 243 -35.89 -20.29 -1.21
N ARG A 244 -35.11 -19.82 -0.20
CA ARG A 244 -35.43 -18.67 0.65
C ARG A 244 -34.51 -17.45 0.42
N MET A 245 -33.60 -17.51 -0.55
CA MET A 245 -32.84 -16.31 -0.94
C MET A 245 -33.80 -15.38 -1.69
N ARG A 246 -33.98 -14.17 -1.20
CA ARG A 246 -34.61 -13.12 -1.97
C ARG A 246 -33.84 -12.96 -3.27
N PRO A 247 -34.49 -12.73 -4.42
CA PRO A 247 -33.80 -12.41 -5.64
C PRO A 247 -32.79 -11.27 -5.35
N TYR A 248 -31.64 -11.33 -5.97
CA TYR A 248 -30.63 -10.28 -5.87
C TYR A 248 -31.31 -8.94 -6.18
N ASP A 249 -31.33 -8.06 -5.19
CA ASP A 249 -31.88 -6.72 -5.34
C ASP A 249 -30.70 -5.81 -5.74
N ASP A 250 -30.56 -5.54 -7.03
CA ASP A 250 -29.56 -4.64 -7.64
C ASP A 250 -29.71 -3.17 -7.19
N ARG A 251 -30.57 -2.90 -6.23
CA ARG A 251 -30.66 -1.58 -5.64
C ARG A 251 -29.33 -1.18 -5.00
N GLN A 252 -28.86 0.00 -5.34
CA GLN A 252 -27.59 0.49 -4.84
C GLN A 252 -27.57 0.55 -3.30
N ARG A 253 -26.46 0.10 -2.71
CA ARG A 253 -26.23 0.05 -1.26
C ARG A 253 -24.80 0.44 -0.95
N LEU A 254 -24.63 1.19 0.13
CA LEU A 254 -23.31 1.46 0.67
C LEU A 254 -22.76 0.18 1.33
N PHE A 255 -21.59 -0.28 0.88
CA PHE A 255 -20.83 -1.32 1.57
C PHE A 255 -20.11 -0.73 2.79
N ASN A 256 -19.27 0.29 2.57
CA ASN A 256 -18.66 1.09 3.63
C ASN A 256 -18.22 2.47 3.13
N ALA A 257 -17.83 3.32 4.07
CA ALA A 257 -17.14 4.56 3.83
C ALA A 257 -15.94 4.65 4.74
N VAL A 258 -14.75 4.88 4.18
CA VAL A 258 -13.47 4.89 4.89
C VAL A 258 -12.70 6.16 4.58
N VAL A 259 -12.08 6.77 5.59
CA VAL A 259 -11.16 7.89 5.40
C VAL A 259 -9.75 7.36 5.23
N GLN A 260 -9.09 7.76 4.16
CA GLN A 260 -7.67 7.51 3.90
C GLN A 260 -6.93 8.85 3.93
N ARG A 261 -5.82 8.94 4.67
CA ARG A 261 -5.01 10.16 4.77
C ARG A 261 -3.72 10.01 3.99
N SER A 262 -3.26 11.10 3.38
CA SER A 262 -1.91 11.15 2.82
C SER A 262 -0.85 11.09 3.93
N GLU A 263 0.28 10.45 3.64
CA GLU A 263 1.46 10.48 4.50
C GLU A 263 2.49 11.54 4.06
N TRP A 264 2.28 12.17 2.89
CA TRP A 264 3.16 13.19 2.34
C TRP A 264 2.91 14.55 2.97
N ASP A 265 3.99 15.19 3.43
CA ASP A 265 3.94 16.54 3.97
C ASP A 265 3.71 17.58 2.87
N CYS A 266 3.18 18.74 3.25
CA CYS A 266 2.79 19.80 2.34
C CYS A 266 3.81 20.94 2.36
N ASP A 267 4.41 21.25 1.22
CA ASP A 267 5.28 22.43 1.11
C ASP A 267 4.49 23.72 1.38
N ARG A 268 5.05 24.63 2.19
CA ARG A 268 4.41 25.95 2.37
C ARG A 268 4.30 26.69 1.05
N GLY A 269 3.21 27.42 0.87
CA GLY A 269 2.87 28.12 -0.37
C GLY A 269 2.41 27.22 -1.51
N SER A 270 2.25 25.91 -1.29
CA SER A 270 1.72 25.00 -2.30
C SER A 270 0.20 24.98 -2.32
N SER A 271 -0.37 24.70 -3.48
CA SER A 271 -1.83 24.54 -3.67
C SER A 271 -2.20 23.06 -3.82
N ASP A 272 -3.46 22.76 -3.52
CA ASP A 272 -4.07 21.44 -3.72
C ASP A 272 -3.32 20.28 -3.05
N CYS A 273 -2.69 20.52 -1.89
CA CYS A 273 -2.08 19.46 -1.10
C CYS A 273 -3.13 18.47 -0.62
N GLN A 274 -2.99 17.21 -0.99
CA GLN A 274 -3.93 16.16 -0.59
C GLN A 274 -3.82 15.91 0.92
N ILE A 275 -4.94 16.06 1.64
CA ILE A 275 -5.00 15.80 3.08
C ILE A 275 -5.66 14.46 3.36
N LEU A 276 -6.84 14.23 2.77
CA LEU A 276 -7.55 12.97 2.91
C LEU A 276 -8.42 12.67 1.70
N LYS A 277 -8.81 11.41 1.58
CA LYS A 277 -9.90 10.94 0.73
C LYS A 277 -10.98 10.28 1.57
N LEU A 278 -12.23 10.60 1.30
CA LEU A 278 -13.36 9.76 1.69
C LEU A 278 -13.60 8.77 0.56
N ARG A 279 -13.43 7.49 0.84
CA ARG A 279 -13.66 6.38 -0.06
C ARG A 279 -15.01 5.77 0.26
N LEU A 280 -15.90 5.73 -0.73
CA LEU A 280 -17.25 5.19 -0.63
C LEU A 280 -17.33 3.93 -1.51
N ALA A 281 -17.42 2.75 -0.91
CA ALA A 281 -17.61 1.49 -1.60
C ALA A 281 -19.10 1.20 -1.74
N VAL A 282 -19.56 0.98 -2.98
CA VAL A 282 -20.98 0.92 -3.33
C VAL A 282 -21.26 -0.31 -4.16
N GLN A 283 -22.27 -1.09 -3.76
CA GLN A 283 -22.78 -2.26 -4.48
C GLN A 283 -24.10 -1.94 -5.16
N GLY A 284 -24.33 -2.54 -6.34
CA GLY A 284 -25.58 -2.39 -7.10
C GLY A 284 -25.63 -1.12 -7.93
N SER A 285 -26.42 -1.13 -9.00
CA SER A 285 -26.50 -0.06 -10.01
C SER A 285 -27.84 0.66 -10.04
N ARG A 286 -28.92 0.04 -9.54
CA ARG A 286 -30.27 0.62 -9.58
C ARG A 286 -30.51 1.60 -8.45
N ARG A 287 -31.15 2.72 -8.78
CA ARG A 287 -31.41 3.85 -7.85
C ARG A 287 -30.13 4.37 -7.24
N PRO A 288 -29.24 4.98 -8.04
CA PRO A 288 -27.96 5.50 -7.57
C PRO A 288 -28.13 6.45 -6.39
N MET A 289 -27.35 6.24 -5.34
CA MET A 289 -27.26 7.14 -4.20
C MET A 289 -26.51 8.41 -4.57
N ARG A 290 -26.81 9.50 -3.88
CA ARG A 290 -26.20 10.80 -4.10
C ARG A 290 -25.55 11.32 -2.82
N LEU A 291 -24.29 11.71 -2.91
CA LEU A 291 -23.60 12.41 -1.83
C LEU A 291 -24.00 13.88 -1.88
N THR A 292 -24.74 14.34 -0.88
CA THR A 292 -25.33 15.68 -0.82
C THR A 292 -24.75 16.57 0.26
N GLY A 293 -23.95 16.01 1.18
CA GLY A 293 -23.33 16.77 2.26
C GLY A 293 -22.07 16.13 2.81
N LEU A 294 -21.18 16.97 3.36
CA LEU A 294 -19.93 16.56 4.01
C LEU A 294 -19.63 17.50 5.18
N THR A 295 -19.39 16.95 6.35
CA THR A 295 -18.94 17.73 7.51
C THR A 295 -17.49 17.35 7.85
N LEU A 296 -16.61 18.35 7.81
CA LEU A 296 -15.19 18.22 8.14
C LEU A 296 -14.89 18.86 9.50
N SER A 297 -13.92 18.29 10.24
CA SER A 297 -13.24 18.94 11.36
C SER A 297 -11.77 19.16 11.05
N LEU A 298 -11.28 20.36 11.36
CA LEU A 298 -9.87 20.73 11.30
C LEU A 298 -9.31 20.98 12.71
N ASP A 299 -9.96 20.45 13.77
CA ASP A 299 -9.59 20.70 15.17
C ASP A 299 -8.16 20.29 15.49
N SER A 300 -7.66 19.24 14.82
CA SER A 300 -6.30 18.75 15.01
C SER A 300 -5.24 19.43 14.13
N THR A 301 -5.60 20.35 13.25
CA THR A 301 -4.65 21.24 12.57
C THR A 301 -4.08 22.24 13.57
N ALA A 302 -2.75 22.34 13.64
CA ALA A 302 -2.05 23.13 14.65
C ALA A 302 -2.46 24.61 14.63
N ASP A 303 -2.38 25.24 13.47
CA ASP A 303 -2.82 26.62 13.25
C ASP A 303 -3.62 26.70 11.95
N LEU A 304 -4.84 27.26 12.01
CA LEU A 304 -5.67 27.45 10.81
C LEU A 304 -5.12 28.50 9.85
N SER A 305 -4.27 29.40 10.32
CA SER A 305 -3.61 30.40 9.47
C SER A 305 -2.58 29.80 8.51
N ASP A 306 -2.12 28.58 8.78
CA ASP A 306 -1.28 27.82 7.86
C ASP A 306 -2.04 27.32 6.61
N VAL A 307 -3.38 27.29 6.68
CA VAL A 307 -4.25 26.85 5.60
C VAL A 307 -4.89 28.07 4.93
N ALA A 308 -4.58 28.31 3.67
CA ALA A 308 -5.16 29.43 2.90
C ALA A 308 -6.57 29.09 2.39
N ALA A 309 -6.79 27.85 1.94
CA ALA A 309 -8.09 27.37 1.47
C ALA A 309 -8.25 25.86 1.67
N VAL A 310 -9.50 25.40 1.73
CA VAL A 310 -9.89 23.98 1.74
C VAL A 310 -10.69 23.70 0.48
N HIS A 311 -10.33 22.66 -0.26
CA HIS A 311 -11.05 22.25 -1.46
C HIS A 311 -11.59 20.84 -1.33
N VAL A 312 -12.71 20.58 -2.00
CA VAL A 312 -13.32 19.24 -2.07
C VAL A 312 -13.62 18.89 -3.52
N TYR A 313 -13.18 17.71 -3.95
CA TYR A 313 -13.33 17.23 -5.32
C TYR A 313 -13.85 15.80 -5.37
N ALA A 314 -14.65 15.49 -6.40
CA ALA A 314 -14.85 14.11 -6.83
C ALA A 314 -13.78 13.73 -7.85
N THR A 315 -13.17 12.53 -7.68
CA THR A 315 -12.22 11.97 -8.65
C THR A 315 -12.77 10.73 -9.38
N GLY A 316 -14.06 10.42 -9.16
CA GLY A 316 -14.71 9.24 -9.70
C GLY A 316 -14.20 7.95 -9.06
N GLN A 317 -14.01 6.90 -9.85
CA GLN A 317 -13.53 5.59 -9.40
C GLN A 317 -12.01 5.46 -9.36
N LYS A 318 -11.27 6.52 -9.66
CA LYS A 318 -9.79 6.52 -9.60
C LYS A 318 -9.33 7.34 -8.41
N ALA A 319 -8.52 6.72 -7.56
CA ALA A 319 -7.98 7.35 -6.37
C ALA A 319 -7.18 8.61 -6.69
N LEU A 320 -6.37 8.56 -7.74
CA LEU A 320 -5.67 9.69 -8.32
C LEU A 320 -6.12 9.87 -9.76
N SER A 321 -6.85 10.95 -10.04
CA SER A 321 -7.31 11.32 -11.36
C SER A 321 -6.79 12.71 -11.70
N GLY A 322 -6.28 12.88 -12.93
CA GLY A 322 -6.02 14.21 -13.48
C GLY A 322 -7.30 15.03 -13.67
N ARG A 323 -8.46 14.38 -13.58
CA ARG A 323 -9.78 15.03 -13.67
C ARG A 323 -10.39 15.12 -12.28
N ARG A 324 -10.44 16.32 -11.73
CA ARG A 324 -11.06 16.64 -10.46
C ARG A 324 -12.30 17.48 -10.70
N THR A 325 -13.45 17.02 -10.22
CA THR A 325 -14.71 17.77 -10.31
C THR A 325 -14.97 18.46 -8.97
N PRO A 326 -15.00 19.80 -8.87
CA PRO A 326 -15.29 20.49 -7.64
C PRO A 326 -16.64 20.09 -7.05
N LEU A 327 -16.69 19.86 -5.76
CA LEU A 327 -17.91 19.61 -4.99
C LEU A 327 -18.16 20.77 -4.02
N PHE A 328 -19.42 20.97 -3.64
CA PHE A 328 -19.85 21.94 -2.61
C PHE A 328 -19.37 23.38 -2.84
N GLY A 329 -19.24 23.83 -4.10
CA GLY A 329 -18.73 25.16 -4.43
C GLY A 329 -17.21 25.25 -4.58
N GLY A 330 -16.48 24.15 -4.37
CA GLY A 330 -15.05 23.98 -4.70
C GLY A 330 -14.10 24.51 -3.63
N SER A 331 -14.09 25.81 -3.32
CA SER A 331 -13.12 26.43 -2.41
C SER A 331 -13.79 27.01 -1.16
N HIS A 332 -13.22 26.74 0.01
CA HIS A 332 -13.78 27.15 1.30
C HIS A 332 -12.71 27.79 2.18
N LYS A 333 -13.13 28.83 2.92
CA LYS A 333 -12.29 29.42 3.97
C LYS A 333 -12.08 28.39 5.10
N PRO A 334 -10.84 28.20 5.60
CA PRO A 334 -10.59 27.26 6.69
C PRO A 334 -11.34 27.65 7.96
N ALA A 335 -11.96 26.67 8.60
CA ALA A 335 -12.64 26.80 9.88
C ALA A 335 -12.50 25.49 10.65
N ARG A 336 -12.55 25.54 12.02
CA ARG A 336 -12.46 24.33 12.85
C ARG A 336 -13.51 23.29 12.45
N ARG A 337 -14.67 23.72 12.03
CA ARG A 337 -15.72 22.86 11.49
C ARG A 337 -16.29 23.45 10.21
N LEU A 338 -16.31 22.66 9.16
CA LEU A 338 -16.89 22.99 7.86
C LEU A 338 -18.08 22.07 7.60
N GLN A 339 -19.26 22.68 7.43
CA GLN A 339 -20.47 21.97 6.98
C GLN A 339 -20.71 22.35 5.53
N LEU A 340 -20.57 21.35 4.66
CA LEU A 340 -20.66 21.52 3.22
C LEU A 340 -21.89 20.77 2.73
N ALA A 341 -22.73 21.42 1.96
CA ALA A 341 -23.94 20.83 1.39
C ALA A 341 -24.16 21.31 -0.03
N THR A 342 -24.78 20.50 -0.85
CA THR A 342 -25.26 20.89 -2.17
C THR A 342 -26.69 21.42 -2.05
N GLY A 343 -26.99 22.48 -2.82
CA GLY A 343 -28.37 22.96 -2.96
C GLY A 343 -29.18 22.04 -3.88
N GLY A 344 -30.15 21.30 -3.33
CA GLY A 344 -31.13 20.55 -4.12
C GLY A 344 -30.56 19.33 -4.87
N SER A 345 -30.67 19.31 -6.22
CA SER A 345 -30.34 18.16 -7.07
C SER A 345 -28.85 17.95 -7.39
N ASP A 346 -27.94 18.77 -6.91
CA ASP A 346 -26.56 18.89 -7.39
C ASP A 346 -25.53 17.99 -6.65
N GLY A 347 -25.97 16.93 -5.97
CA GLY A 347 -25.07 15.99 -5.30
C GLY A 347 -24.28 15.10 -6.28
N LEU A 348 -23.15 14.55 -5.80
CA LEU A 348 -22.38 13.54 -6.54
C LEU A 348 -23.18 12.23 -6.61
N THR A 349 -23.57 11.82 -7.80
CA THR A 349 -24.15 10.50 -8.04
C THR A 349 -23.05 9.46 -7.91
N LEU A 350 -23.27 8.44 -7.05
CA LEU A 350 -22.30 7.36 -6.83
C LEU A 350 -22.45 6.27 -7.90
N GLU A 351 -21.34 5.75 -8.35
CA GLU A 351 -21.27 4.62 -9.27
C GLU A 351 -21.03 3.31 -8.50
N PRO A 352 -21.44 2.13 -9.03
CA PRO A 352 -21.04 0.85 -8.46
C PRO A 352 -19.52 0.74 -8.38
N GLY A 353 -19.00 0.14 -7.30
CA GLY A 353 -17.56 0.11 -7.03
C GLY A 353 -17.12 1.20 -6.05
N ILE A 354 -15.88 1.65 -6.16
CA ILE A 354 -15.31 2.62 -5.23
C ILE A 354 -15.36 4.03 -5.82
N ASN A 355 -15.94 4.94 -5.05
CA ASN A 355 -16.00 6.36 -5.37
C ASN A 355 -15.11 7.15 -4.42
N TYR A 356 -14.36 8.12 -4.92
CA TYR A 356 -13.43 8.90 -4.13
C TYR A 356 -13.84 10.38 -4.07
N VAL A 357 -13.85 10.92 -2.85
CA VAL A 357 -13.98 12.35 -2.57
C VAL A 357 -12.68 12.82 -1.91
N LEU A 358 -11.98 13.71 -2.58
CA LEU A 358 -10.68 14.22 -2.19
C LEU A 358 -10.85 15.56 -1.44
N VAL A 359 -10.17 15.70 -0.31
CA VAL A 359 -10.03 16.96 0.43
C VAL A 359 -8.58 17.41 0.33
N THR A 360 -8.36 18.64 -0.14
CA THR A 360 -7.04 19.25 -0.28
C THR A 360 -6.98 20.59 0.46
N PHE A 361 -5.76 20.98 0.83
CA PHE A 361 -5.47 22.29 1.40
C PHE A 361 -4.55 23.10 0.47
N ASP A 362 -4.83 24.39 0.34
CA ASP A 362 -3.82 25.36 -0.06
C ASP A 362 -3.06 25.79 1.19
N ILE A 363 -1.75 25.70 1.15
CA ILE A 363 -0.89 26.03 2.29
C ILE A 363 -0.43 27.48 2.17
N ALA A 364 -0.58 28.26 3.24
CA ALA A 364 -0.17 29.65 3.26
C ALA A 364 1.36 29.77 3.02
N PRO A 365 1.83 30.79 2.26
CA PRO A 365 3.27 31.01 2.08
C PRO A 365 4.02 31.26 3.40
N GLY A 366 3.36 31.84 4.40
CA GLY A 366 3.90 32.08 5.74
C GLY A 366 3.68 30.93 6.74
N ALA A 367 3.18 29.78 6.31
CA ALA A 367 2.90 28.64 7.19
C ALA A 367 4.16 28.17 7.91
N THR A 368 4.01 27.75 9.17
CA THR A 368 5.13 27.37 10.02
C THR A 368 5.54 25.92 9.76
N VAL A 369 6.80 25.71 9.37
CA VAL A 369 7.38 24.37 9.15
C VAL A 369 7.30 23.54 10.44
N GLY A 370 6.83 22.30 10.32
CA GLY A 370 6.61 21.38 11.44
C GLY A 370 5.20 21.48 12.06
N HIS A 371 4.39 22.47 11.67
CA HIS A 371 2.99 22.50 12.12
C HIS A 371 2.19 21.37 11.48
N ARG A 372 1.42 20.68 12.32
CA ARG A 372 0.56 19.57 11.90
C ARG A 372 -0.63 20.07 11.08
N LEU A 373 -0.86 19.39 9.95
CA LEU A 373 -2.03 19.54 9.09
C LEU A 373 -2.93 18.30 9.27
N TRP A 374 -4.23 18.54 9.50
CA TRP A 374 -5.15 17.45 9.76
C TRP A 374 -6.58 17.81 9.39
N ALA A 375 -7.29 16.87 8.81
CA ALA A 375 -8.73 16.92 8.68
C ALA A 375 -9.37 15.58 9.05
N ASP A 376 -10.59 15.63 9.60
CA ASP A 376 -11.45 14.48 9.82
C ASP A 376 -12.78 14.65 9.09
N VAL A 377 -13.34 13.56 8.59
CA VAL A 377 -14.71 13.51 8.13
C VAL A 377 -15.58 13.11 9.32
N LEU A 378 -16.34 14.03 9.87
CA LEU A 378 -17.26 13.78 10.98
C LEU A 378 -18.52 13.05 10.53
N SER A 379 -19.05 13.46 9.37
CA SER A 379 -20.23 12.85 8.76
C SER A 379 -20.30 13.18 7.27
N TYR A 380 -21.07 12.42 6.55
CA TYR A 380 -21.48 12.66 5.16
C TYR A 380 -22.96 12.35 4.98
N GLU A 381 -23.58 12.90 3.95
CA GLU A 381 -25.01 12.75 3.69
C GLU A 381 -25.22 12.05 2.34
N LEU A 382 -26.00 10.95 2.37
CA LEU A 382 -26.47 10.25 1.17
C LEU A 382 -28.00 10.34 1.14
N ASP A 383 -28.54 10.92 0.07
CA ASP A 383 -29.99 11.07 -0.13
C ASP A 383 -30.72 11.67 1.09
N GLY A 384 -30.12 12.65 1.77
CA GLY A 384 -30.67 13.30 2.96
C GLY A 384 -30.51 12.53 4.26
N HIS A 385 -29.84 11.39 4.25
CA HIS A 385 -29.51 10.61 5.46
C HIS A 385 -28.06 10.84 5.85
N THR A 386 -27.82 11.10 7.13
CA THR A 386 -26.47 11.35 7.68
C THR A 386 -25.81 10.04 8.09
N TYR A 387 -24.58 9.83 7.64
CA TYR A 387 -23.72 8.68 7.95
C TYR A 387 -22.40 9.15 8.55
N ARG A 388 -21.69 8.23 9.18
CA ARG A 388 -20.30 8.42 9.62
C ARG A 388 -19.40 7.42 8.92
N PRO A 389 -18.19 7.83 8.53
CA PRO A 389 -17.21 6.89 7.99
C PRO A 389 -16.74 5.91 9.08
N GLU A 390 -16.26 4.75 8.68
CA GLU A 390 -15.54 3.85 9.56
C GLU A 390 -14.26 4.53 10.06
N PRO A 391 -13.80 4.21 11.30
CA PRO A 391 -12.54 4.74 11.79
C PRO A 391 -11.39 4.45 10.82
N PRO A 392 -10.58 5.46 10.47
CA PRO A 392 -9.43 5.23 9.60
C PRO A 392 -8.37 4.38 10.30
N ALA A 393 -7.52 3.73 9.50
CA ALA A 393 -6.27 3.18 10.01
C ALA A 393 -5.43 4.30 10.66
N ALA A 394 -4.66 3.95 11.68
CA ALA A 394 -3.71 4.88 12.26
C ALA A 394 -2.69 5.32 11.18
N THR A 395 -2.58 6.62 10.99
CA THR A 395 -1.64 7.22 10.04
C THR A 395 -0.79 8.25 10.76
N VAL A 396 0.40 8.50 10.21
CA VAL A 396 1.26 9.59 10.67
C VAL A 396 0.65 10.91 10.20
N ALA A 397 0.61 11.91 11.07
CA ALA A 397 0.10 13.22 10.70
C ALA A 397 0.99 13.86 9.61
N GLN A 398 0.35 14.55 8.67
CA GLN A 398 1.03 15.43 7.74
C GLN A 398 1.47 16.70 8.46
N GLU A 399 2.55 17.30 7.99
CA GLU A 399 3.09 18.55 8.50
C GLU A 399 3.31 19.55 7.38
N VAL A 400 3.33 20.82 7.74
CA VAL A 400 3.89 21.86 6.86
C VAL A 400 5.38 21.59 6.71
N THR A 401 5.87 21.51 5.49
CA THR A 401 7.28 21.30 5.18
C THR A 401 7.80 22.39 4.23
N THR A 402 9.07 22.33 3.92
CA THR A 402 9.72 23.20 2.94
C THR A 402 10.93 22.50 2.34
N ARG A 403 11.57 23.12 1.38
CA ARG A 403 12.73 22.59 0.67
C ARG A 403 13.63 23.74 0.23
N ASN A 404 14.85 23.43 -0.17
CA ASN A 404 15.83 24.42 -0.57
C ASN A 404 15.36 25.37 -1.68
N ALA A 405 14.57 24.86 -2.62
CA ALA A 405 14.02 25.69 -3.70
C ALA A 405 13.05 26.80 -3.21
N LEU A 406 12.44 26.63 -2.03
CA LEU A 406 11.53 27.60 -1.41
C LEU A 406 12.27 28.45 -0.36
N ASP A 407 13.03 27.79 0.52
CA ASP A 407 13.75 28.37 1.64
C ASP A 407 15.20 27.89 1.61
N GLY A 408 16.11 28.78 1.28
CA GLY A 408 17.49 28.43 0.98
C GLY A 408 18.30 27.81 2.13
N ASP A 409 17.86 27.97 3.37
CA ASP A 409 18.47 27.40 4.57
C ASP A 409 17.93 26.02 4.98
N TYR A 410 16.99 25.47 4.20
CA TYR A 410 16.46 24.12 4.38
C TYR A 410 16.98 23.15 3.32
N LEU A 411 17.07 21.87 3.70
CA LEU A 411 17.48 20.77 2.82
C LEU A 411 16.56 19.57 3.06
N LYS A 412 15.77 19.17 2.06
CA LYS A 412 14.93 17.98 2.09
C LYS A 412 15.63 16.81 1.42
N VAL A 413 15.81 15.72 2.16
CA VAL A 413 16.54 14.52 1.72
C VAL A 413 15.63 13.30 1.78
N LEU A 414 15.52 12.59 0.67
CA LEU A 414 14.85 11.30 0.58
C LEU A 414 15.92 10.20 0.48
N GLN A 415 15.87 9.21 1.35
CA GLN A 415 16.61 7.97 1.23
C GLN A 415 15.63 6.84 0.92
N TRP A 416 15.98 5.97 -0.05
CA TRP A 416 15.12 4.84 -0.37
C TRP A 416 15.85 3.73 -1.13
N ASN A 417 15.84 2.51 -0.57
CA ASN A 417 16.11 1.28 -1.31
C ASN A 417 14.83 0.90 -2.07
N ILE A 418 14.89 0.86 -3.40
CA ILE A 418 13.71 0.67 -4.27
C ILE A 418 13.52 -0.76 -4.76
N TRP A 419 14.33 -1.69 -4.23
CA TRP A 419 14.25 -3.09 -4.56
C TRP A 419 14.39 -3.41 -6.06
N HIS A 420 15.64 -3.69 -6.46
CA HIS A 420 16.01 -4.09 -7.82
C HIS A 420 15.41 -3.21 -8.94
N GLY A 421 15.53 -1.89 -8.81
CA GLY A 421 15.05 -0.96 -9.82
C GLY A 421 13.52 -0.86 -9.92
N GLY A 422 12.79 -1.33 -8.90
CA GLY A 422 11.33 -1.32 -8.88
C GLY A 422 10.68 -2.32 -9.83
N VAL A 423 11.39 -3.36 -10.27
CA VAL A 423 10.86 -4.33 -11.28
C VAL A 423 10.04 -5.45 -10.71
N HIS A 424 10.06 -5.66 -9.39
CA HIS A 424 9.28 -6.73 -8.76
C HIS A 424 7.77 -6.56 -8.88
N LEU A 425 7.31 -5.35 -9.16
CA LEU A 425 5.91 -5.03 -9.42
C LEU A 425 5.62 -4.83 -10.92
N ALA A 426 6.30 -5.55 -11.80
CA ALA A 426 6.23 -5.40 -13.25
C ALA A 426 6.57 -3.95 -13.73
N ASP A 427 6.12 -3.54 -14.90
CA ASP A 427 6.41 -2.21 -15.45
C ASP A 427 5.86 -1.06 -14.62
N SER A 428 4.75 -1.29 -13.90
CA SER A 428 4.14 -0.28 -13.04
C SER A 428 4.99 0.10 -11.83
N GLY A 429 5.85 -0.79 -11.33
CA GLY A 429 6.72 -0.53 -10.19
C GLY A 429 7.65 0.66 -10.43
N ARG A 430 8.32 0.73 -11.57
CA ARG A 430 9.16 1.87 -11.96
C ARG A 430 8.37 3.17 -12.05
N HIS A 431 7.17 3.14 -12.63
CA HIS A 431 6.32 4.32 -12.72
C HIS A 431 5.85 4.79 -11.34
N ARG A 432 5.57 3.86 -10.42
CA ARG A 432 5.23 4.21 -9.03
C ARG A 432 6.41 4.82 -8.29
N VAL A 433 7.62 4.25 -8.42
CA VAL A 433 8.84 4.86 -7.87
C VAL A 433 8.99 6.30 -8.36
N ILE A 434 8.85 6.54 -9.66
CA ILE A 434 8.93 7.89 -10.24
C ILE A 434 7.83 8.82 -9.71
N SER A 435 6.62 8.32 -9.55
CA SER A 435 5.52 9.10 -8.96
C SER A 435 5.84 9.53 -7.54
N LEU A 436 6.41 8.62 -6.73
CA LEU A 436 6.86 8.92 -5.36
C LEU A 436 7.99 9.94 -5.32
N LEU A 437 8.98 9.83 -6.22
CA LEU A 437 10.06 10.82 -6.32
C LEU A 437 9.53 12.22 -6.64
N ARG A 438 8.52 12.32 -7.52
CA ARG A 438 7.85 13.60 -7.85
C ARG A 438 7.07 14.15 -6.67
N GLU A 439 6.39 13.28 -5.92
CA GLU A 439 5.59 13.67 -4.75
C GLU A 439 6.48 14.11 -3.58
N ALA A 440 7.58 13.40 -3.35
CA ALA A 440 8.56 13.73 -2.32
C ALA A 440 9.13 15.13 -2.48
N LYS A 441 9.33 15.61 -3.72
CA LYS A 441 9.93 16.91 -4.03
C LYS A 441 11.22 17.15 -3.22
N ALA A 442 12.03 16.12 -3.04
CA ALA A 442 13.26 16.21 -2.26
C ALA A 442 14.32 17.04 -3.00
N ASP A 443 15.17 17.75 -2.27
CA ASP A 443 16.33 18.45 -2.85
C ASP A 443 17.44 17.47 -3.21
N VAL A 444 17.57 16.39 -2.42
CA VAL A 444 18.52 15.28 -2.62
C VAL A 444 17.81 13.96 -2.45
N VAL A 445 18.06 13.00 -3.34
CA VAL A 445 17.61 11.61 -3.24
C VAL A 445 18.82 10.69 -3.17
N LEU A 446 18.87 9.86 -2.13
CA LEU A 446 19.88 8.82 -1.89
C LEU A 446 19.21 7.47 -2.15
N MET A 447 19.44 6.91 -3.35
CA MET A 447 18.73 5.71 -3.81
C MET A 447 19.65 4.50 -3.81
N GLN A 448 19.12 3.36 -3.36
CA GLN A 448 19.77 2.06 -3.40
C GLN A 448 18.97 1.09 -4.26
N GLU A 449 19.64 0.07 -4.75
CA GLU A 449 19.10 -0.93 -5.67
C GLU A 449 18.44 -0.33 -6.91
N ALA A 450 19.06 0.69 -7.46
CA ALA A 450 18.52 1.49 -8.55
C ALA A 450 18.40 0.72 -9.89
N TYR A 451 19.31 -0.16 -10.18
CA TYR A 451 19.37 -1.11 -11.31
C TYR A 451 18.46 -0.82 -12.53
N GLY A 452 18.83 0.17 -13.36
CA GLY A 452 18.15 0.46 -14.63
C GLY A 452 17.02 1.48 -14.56
N ILE A 453 16.78 2.14 -13.41
CA ILE A 453 15.79 3.23 -13.31
C ILE A 453 16.43 4.63 -13.41
N GLN A 454 17.76 4.73 -13.28
CA GLN A 454 18.48 5.97 -13.06
C GLN A 454 18.17 7.04 -14.10
N GLN A 455 18.35 6.73 -15.39
CA GLN A 455 18.09 7.66 -16.48
C GLN A 455 16.61 8.04 -16.58
N MET A 456 15.72 7.06 -16.36
CA MET A 456 14.27 7.28 -16.38
C MET A 456 13.84 8.23 -15.25
N ALA A 457 14.37 8.03 -14.04
CA ALA A 457 14.09 8.86 -12.87
C ALA A 457 14.62 10.28 -13.06
N ALA A 458 15.88 10.45 -13.51
CA ALA A 458 16.48 11.75 -13.77
C ALA A 458 15.67 12.57 -14.79
N ARG A 459 15.28 11.95 -15.93
CA ARG A 459 14.46 12.61 -16.96
C ARG A 459 13.08 13.00 -16.42
N ALA A 460 12.47 12.12 -15.65
CA ALA A 460 11.11 12.32 -15.16
C ALA A 460 11.00 13.39 -14.07
N THR A 461 12.07 13.60 -13.29
CA THR A 461 12.15 14.59 -12.20
C THR A 461 12.85 15.88 -12.61
N GLY A 462 13.65 15.85 -13.68
CA GLY A 462 14.53 16.95 -14.05
C GLY A 462 15.77 17.09 -13.14
N TYR A 463 16.07 16.10 -12.31
CA TYR A 463 17.19 16.14 -11.37
C TYR A 463 18.53 15.88 -12.08
N ARG A 464 19.58 16.49 -11.56
CA ARG A 464 20.96 16.04 -11.81
C ARG A 464 21.15 14.68 -11.17
N MET A 465 21.96 13.86 -11.78
CA MET A 465 22.18 12.50 -11.31
C MET A 465 23.69 12.21 -11.26
N LYS A 466 24.11 11.51 -10.19
CA LYS A 466 25.37 10.81 -10.13
C LYS A 466 25.11 9.33 -9.95
N SER A 467 25.56 8.52 -10.90
CA SER A 467 25.57 7.06 -10.86
C SER A 467 26.67 6.61 -11.81
N LYS A 468 27.40 5.55 -11.50
CA LYS A 468 28.49 5.08 -12.34
C LYS A 468 27.96 4.55 -13.68
N SER A 469 26.86 3.83 -13.67
CA SER A 469 26.11 3.39 -14.85
C SER A 469 24.63 3.22 -14.54
N ASP A 470 23.80 3.03 -15.57
CA ASP A 470 22.36 2.77 -15.39
C ASP A 470 22.06 1.39 -14.77
N GLY A 471 23.04 0.49 -14.76
CA GLY A 471 22.92 -0.84 -14.13
C GLY A 471 23.48 -0.92 -12.71
N ASP A 472 23.98 0.16 -12.14
CA ASP A 472 24.60 0.14 -10.82
C ASP A 472 23.58 0.13 -9.67
N ASN A 473 24.03 -0.33 -8.51
CA ASN A 473 23.27 -0.37 -7.26
C ASN A 473 22.82 1.04 -6.83
N LEU A 474 23.73 2.02 -6.83
CA LEU A 474 23.52 3.33 -6.21
C LEU A 474 23.24 4.43 -7.23
N ALA A 475 22.29 5.30 -6.88
CA ALA A 475 22.07 6.56 -7.55
C ALA A 475 21.88 7.69 -6.55
N LEU A 476 22.42 8.86 -6.89
CA LEU A 476 22.20 10.11 -6.19
C LEU A 476 21.54 11.09 -7.17
N PHE A 477 20.41 11.66 -6.78
CA PHE A 477 19.72 12.67 -7.57
C PHE A 477 19.61 13.97 -6.78
N THR A 478 19.66 15.10 -7.46
CA THR A 478 19.49 16.40 -6.79
C THR A 478 18.96 17.48 -7.74
N SER A 479 18.11 18.36 -7.20
CA SER A 479 17.72 19.61 -7.86
C SER A 479 18.75 20.73 -7.69
N LEU A 480 19.73 20.55 -6.79
CA LEU A 480 20.73 21.55 -6.43
C LEU A 480 21.94 21.51 -7.37
N PRO A 481 22.76 22.59 -7.41
CA PRO A 481 24.10 22.51 -7.98
C PRO A 481 24.92 21.40 -7.33
N MET A 482 25.49 20.54 -8.14
CA MET A 482 26.26 19.37 -7.70
C MET A 482 27.68 19.41 -8.30
N GLU A 483 28.66 19.18 -7.44
CA GLU A 483 30.07 18.95 -7.83
C GLU A 483 30.36 17.45 -7.73
N ASP A 484 30.78 16.86 -8.85
CA ASP A 484 31.18 15.46 -8.93
C ASP A 484 32.71 15.36 -8.80
N SER A 485 33.24 15.90 -7.70
CA SER A 485 34.68 15.96 -7.42
C SER A 485 35.17 14.83 -6.52
N ILE A 486 34.28 14.05 -5.94
CA ILE A 486 34.62 12.91 -5.08
C ILE A 486 34.66 11.65 -5.94
N PRO A 487 35.81 10.97 -6.05
CA PRO A 487 35.93 9.78 -6.88
C PRO A 487 35.19 8.58 -6.26
N TRP A 488 34.71 7.67 -7.10
CA TRP A 488 34.20 6.38 -6.64
C TRP A 488 35.37 5.48 -6.22
N ARG A 489 35.34 5.01 -4.98
CA ARG A 489 36.26 3.99 -4.46
C ARG A 489 35.60 2.61 -4.49
N GLU A 490 34.41 2.50 -3.92
CA GLU A 490 33.56 1.32 -3.93
C GLU A 490 32.17 1.69 -4.45
N PRO A 491 31.96 1.85 -5.77
CA PRO A 491 30.72 2.40 -6.34
C PRO A 491 29.46 1.58 -6.04
N PHE A 492 29.61 0.30 -5.71
CA PHE A 492 28.51 -0.55 -5.28
C PHE A 492 28.01 -0.19 -3.88
N LYS A 493 28.89 0.35 -3.01
CA LYS A 493 28.58 0.65 -1.61
C LYS A 493 28.46 2.13 -1.28
N SER A 494 29.07 3.01 -2.09
CA SER A 494 29.22 4.43 -1.79
C SER A 494 29.15 5.28 -3.05
N ASN A 495 28.30 6.31 -3.02
CA ASN A 495 28.14 7.27 -4.13
C ASN A 495 28.08 8.70 -3.59
N PRO A 496 29.25 9.30 -3.26
CA PRO A 496 29.34 10.61 -2.66
C PRO A 496 29.36 11.74 -3.71
N ALA A 497 28.82 12.92 -3.34
CA ALA A 497 28.90 14.15 -4.10
C ALA A 497 28.91 15.37 -3.16
N ILE A 498 29.22 16.56 -3.69
CA ILE A 498 29.02 17.81 -2.95
C ILE A 498 27.88 18.57 -3.59
N VAL A 499 26.88 18.97 -2.79
CA VAL A 499 25.79 19.83 -3.22
C VAL A 499 25.88 21.20 -2.55
N THR A 500 25.40 22.23 -3.25
CA THR A 500 25.42 23.62 -2.74
C THR A 500 23.96 24.05 -2.54
N MET A 501 23.61 24.39 -1.31
CA MET A 501 22.31 24.94 -0.94
C MET A 501 22.17 26.38 -1.45
N ARG A 502 20.95 26.87 -1.57
CA ARG A 502 20.65 28.22 -2.06
C ARG A 502 21.27 29.33 -1.19
N CYS A 503 21.38 29.08 0.11
CA CYS A 503 22.09 29.99 1.04
C CYS A 503 23.63 29.95 0.91
N GLY A 504 24.15 29.15 -0.03
CA GLY A 504 25.60 28.95 -0.24
C GLY A 504 26.23 27.89 0.67
N HIS A 505 25.47 27.29 1.57
CA HIS A 505 25.99 26.22 2.43
C HIS A 505 26.30 24.97 1.59
N ARG A 506 27.48 24.40 1.77
CA ARG A 506 27.97 23.22 1.02
C ARG A 506 27.80 21.97 1.87
N VAL A 507 27.32 20.90 1.25
CA VAL A 507 27.02 19.64 1.92
C VAL A 507 27.65 18.49 1.15
N VAL A 508 28.46 17.68 1.83
CA VAL A 508 28.86 16.37 1.31
C VAL A 508 27.68 15.42 1.51
N VAL A 509 27.17 14.90 0.42
CA VAL A 509 26.05 13.94 0.44
C VAL A 509 26.54 12.58 -0.03
N ASN A 510 26.13 11.49 0.60
CA ASN A 510 26.54 10.14 0.22
C ASN A 510 25.37 9.17 0.28
N SER A 511 25.06 8.52 -0.84
CA SER A 511 24.16 7.35 -0.90
C SER A 511 24.98 6.10 -0.66
N LEU A 512 24.58 5.27 0.29
CA LEU A 512 25.30 4.05 0.64
C LEU A 512 24.42 2.81 0.71
N TRP A 513 25.07 1.64 0.55
CA TRP A 513 24.50 0.33 0.77
C TRP A 513 25.56 -0.58 1.41
N LEU A 514 25.25 -1.13 2.61
CA LEU A 514 26.19 -1.99 3.32
C LEU A 514 25.85 -3.45 3.12
N ARG A 515 26.83 -4.34 3.33
CA ARG A 515 26.63 -5.78 3.24
C ARG A 515 25.69 -6.29 4.34
N TYR A 516 24.76 -7.13 3.95
CA TYR A 516 23.95 -7.88 4.91
C TYR A 516 24.60 -9.25 5.24
N ALA A 517 24.61 -9.62 6.51
CA ALA A 517 25.12 -10.93 6.91
C ALA A 517 24.41 -11.50 8.14
N TYR A 518 23.86 -10.64 8.98
CA TYR A 518 23.03 -11.01 10.10
C TYR A 518 21.70 -10.28 9.95
N ARG A 519 20.66 -10.81 10.55
CA ARG A 519 19.33 -10.26 10.33
C ARG A 519 18.54 -10.27 11.63
N PRO A 520 18.90 -9.42 12.62
CA PRO A 520 18.17 -9.34 13.88
C PRO A 520 16.73 -8.91 13.67
N GLU A 521 16.44 -8.11 12.64
CA GLU A 521 15.10 -7.69 12.25
C GLU A 521 14.19 -8.87 11.91
N TYR A 522 14.73 -10.01 11.48
CA TYR A 522 13.92 -11.20 11.20
C TYR A 522 13.24 -11.76 12.45
N THR A 523 13.81 -11.57 13.63
CA THR A 523 13.16 -12.01 14.87
C THR A 523 11.87 -11.25 15.14
N CYS A 524 11.72 -10.05 14.57
CA CYS A 524 10.48 -9.26 14.68
C CYS A 524 9.33 -9.90 13.90
N TYR A 525 9.63 -10.58 12.79
CA TYR A 525 8.65 -11.24 11.94
C TYR A 525 8.50 -12.72 12.26
N TYR A 526 9.56 -13.37 12.68
CA TYR A 526 9.67 -14.81 12.87
C TYR A 526 10.26 -15.14 14.22
N PRO A 527 9.50 -14.97 15.32
CA PRO A 527 9.99 -15.18 16.68
C PRO A 527 10.52 -16.61 16.92
N GLU A 528 10.04 -17.59 16.16
CA GLU A 528 10.47 -18.98 16.20
C GLU A 528 11.93 -19.20 15.75
N VAL A 529 12.49 -18.27 14.95
CA VAL A 529 13.90 -18.33 14.55
C VAL A 529 14.83 -18.17 15.74
N GLY A 530 14.34 -17.46 16.75
CA GLY A 530 15.13 -17.09 17.90
C GLY A 530 16.17 -16.01 17.60
N GLY A 531 16.71 -15.40 18.61
CA GLY A 531 17.71 -14.35 18.52
C GLY A 531 18.96 -14.67 19.34
N ASN A 532 20.11 -14.20 18.86
CA ASN A 532 21.36 -14.23 19.60
C ASN A 532 22.05 -12.85 19.53
N PRO A 533 21.78 -11.95 20.49
CA PRO A 533 22.35 -10.62 20.49
C PRO A 533 23.87 -10.58 20.45
N ALA A 534 24.54 -11.50 21.12
CA ALA A 534 26.02 -11.57 21.10
C ALA A 534 26.55 -11.90 19.70
N ARG A 535 25.88 -12.79 18.99
CA ARG A 535 26.20 -13.11 17.60
C ARG A 535 25.94 -11.90 16.68
N TRP A 536 24.84 -11.20 16.83
CA TRP A 536 24.53 -10.01 16.04
C TRP A 536 25.58 -8.90 16.19
N VAL A 537 25.99 -8.62 17.45
CA VAL A 537 27.07 -7.65 17.75
C VAL A 537 28.38 -8.10 17.13
N HIS A 538 28.71 -9.40 17.20
CA HIS A 538 29.93 -9.94 16.61
C HIS A 538 29.91 -9.81 15.07
N GLU A 539 28.84 -10.20 14.40
CA GLU A 539 28.71 -10.13 12.95
C GLU A 539 28.68 -8.66 12.44
N ASP A 540 28.04 -7.74 13.18
CA ASP A 540 28.07 -6.30 12.90
C ASP A 540 29.51 -5.77 12.97
N SER A 541 30.29 -6.18 13.99
CA SER A 541 31.70 -5.77 14.12
C SER A 541 32.61 -6.27 12.99
N LEU A 542 32.25 -7.39 12.36
CA LEU A 542 33.04 -7.96 11.24
C LEU A 542 32.65 -7.42 9.87
N LEU A 543 31.42 -6.93 9.72
CA LEU A 543 30.85 -6.62 8.40
C LEU A 543 30.39 -5.15 8.28
N ALA A 544 29.36 -4.75 8.99
CA ALA A 544 28.79 -3.40 8.86
C ALA A 544 29.75 -2.32 9.40
N LEU A 545 30.40 -2.54 10.55
CA LEU A 545 31.34 -1.58 11.13
C LEU A 545 32.56 -1.29 10.22
N PRO A 546 33.28 -2.29 9.67
CA PRO A 546 34.39 -2.00 8.76
C PRO A 546 33.95 -1.28 7.48
N ASP A 547 32.79 -1.68 6.91
CA ASP A 547 32.27 -1.04 5.72
C ASP A 547 31.93 0.44 5.99
N ILE A 548 31.12 0.75 7.00
CA ILE A 548 30.74 2.14 7.28
C ILE A 548 31.94 3.00 7.68
N ARG A 549 32.87 2.47 8.47
CA ARG A 549 34.11 3.18 8.84
C ARG A 549 34.91 3.54 7.60
N ASN A 550 35.14 2.57 6.70
CA ASN A 550 35.87 2.80 5.46
C ASN A 550 35.22 3.89 4.59
N LEU A 551 33.88 3.86 4.45
CA LEU A 551 33.14 4.85 3.66
C LEU A 551 33.21 6.24 4.29
N ILE A 552 33.02 6.37 5.59
CA ILE A 552 33.08 7.66 6.29
C ILE A 552 34.49 8.25 6.23
N GLU A 553 35.52 7.47 6.58
CA GLU A 553 36.91 7.96 6.67
C GLU A 553 37.54 8.26 5.31
N ASN A 554 37.07 7.66 4.21
CA ASN A 554 37.66 7.82 2.90
C ASN A 554 36.81 8.58 1.88
N ASP A 555 35.47 8.51 1.96
CA ASP A 555 34.58 9.08 0.95
C ASP A 555 33.83 10.33 1.46
N VAL A 556 33.83 10.61 2.77
CA VAL A 556 33.11 11.75 3.36
C VAL A 556 34.07 12.71 4.09
N GLU A 557 34.74 12.25 5.14
CA GLU A 557 35.57 13.10 6.01
C GLU A 557 36.66 13.86 5.29
N PRO A 558 37.42 13.31 4.30
CA PRO A 558 38.46 14.04 3.59
C PRO A 558 37.94 15.24 2.78
N TYR A 559 36.64 15.22 2.46
CA TYR A 559 35.97 16.26 1.67
C TYR A 559 35.18 17.24 2.51
N LEU A 560 35.02 16.96 3.82
CA LEU A 560 34.28 17.79 4.77
C LEU A 560 35.16 18.95 5.26
N ARG A 561 35.24 20.03 4.49
CA ARG A 561 36.01 21.23 4.83
C ARG A 561 35.33 22.06 5.94
N PRO A 562 36.08 22.92 6.66
CA PRO A 562 35.50 23.82 7.65
C PRO A 562 34.30 24.63 7.10
N GLY A 563 33.21 24.64 7.84
CA GLY A 563 31.96 25.32 7.46
C GLY A 563 31.04 24.51 6.55
N MET A 564 31.42 23.31 6.13
CA MET A 564 30.56 22.37 5.43
C MET A 564 29.81 21.43 6.40
N SER A 565 28.76 20.80 5.90
CA SER A 565 28.05 19.72 6.58
C SER A 565 28.10 18.43 5.76
N ALA A 566 27.79 17.32 6.39
CA ALA A 566 27.59 16.05 5.70
C ALA A 566 26.18 15.51 5.92
N VAL A 567 25.62 14.85 4.90
CA VAL A 567 24.44 14.01 4.98
C VAL A 567 24.77 12.66 4.36
N VAL A 568 24.65 11.60 5.15
CA VAL A 568 24.95 10.23 4.76
C VAL A 568 23.69 9.41 4.98
N GLY A 569 23.21 8.76 3.93
CA GLY A 569 22.00 7.94 4.04
C GLY A 569 22.01 6.75 3.11
N GLY A 570 21.30 5.73 3.51
CA GLY A 570 21.20 4.50 2.74
C GLY A 570 20.66 3.33 3.52
N ASP A 571 20.72 2.18 2.88
CA ASP A 571 20.46 0.90 3.48
C ASP A 571 21.73 0.38 4.16
N PHE A 572 21.73 0.44 5.48
CA PHE A 572 22.85 -0.02 6.30
C PHE A 572 22.86 -1.55 6.46
N ASN A 573 21.75 -2.23 6.14
CA ASN A 573 21.58 -3.66 6.42
C ASN A 573 21.97 -4.06 7.85
N ALA A 574 21.89 -3.11 8.77
CA ALA A 574 22.25 -3.22 10.17
C ALA A 574 21.28 -2.40 11.03
N CYS A 575 20.98 -2.88 12.22
CA CYS A 575 20.09 -2.21 13.15
C CYS A 575 20.79 -1.09 13.93
N SER A 576 20.01 -0.24 14.61
CA SER A 576 20.52 0.85 15.43
C SER A 576 20.40 0.55 16.92
N HIS A 577 21.47 0.84 17.70
CA HIS A 577 21.43 0.79 19.15
C HIS A 577 20.40 1.78 19.75
N LEU A 578 20.00 2.81 18.99
CA LEU A 578 18.97 3.79 19.39
C LEU A 578 17.55 3.21 19.32
N ASP A 579 17.36 2.13 18.58
CA ASP A 579 16.06 1.44 18.43
C ASP A 579 15.99 0.21 19.33
N TRP A 580 17.11 -0.50 19.51
CA TRP A 580 17.19 -1.74 20.26
C TRP A 580 17.64 -1.48 21.71
N THR A 581 16.80 -0.76 22.45
CA THR A 581 17.02 -0.42 23.86
C THR A 581 16.33 -1.42 24.78
N ALA A 582 16.61 -1.36 26.08
CA ALA A 582 15.89 -2.16 27.07
C ALA A 582 14.38 -1.82 27.10
N ARG A 583 14.00 -0.56 26.87
CA ARG A 583 12.60 -0.13 26.83
C ARG A 583 11.86 -0.66 25.59
N ALA A 584 12.56 -0.74 24.46
CA ALA A 584 12.01 -1.21 23.19
C ALA A 584 11.99 -2.74 23.06
N ALA A 585 12.58 -3.50 23.99
CA ALA A 585 12.67 -4.97 23.94
C ALA A 585 11.31 -5.66 23.66
N ARG A 586 10.20 -5.07 24.16
CA ARG A 586 8.83 -5.57 23.91
C ARG A 586 8.45 -5.62 22.42
N PHE A 587 9.08 -4.80 21.57
CA PHE A 587 8.86 -4.78 20.12
C PHE A 587 9.79 -5.75 19.39
N HIS A 588 10.79 -6.29 20.08
CA HIS A 588 11.83 -7.17 19.56
C HIS A 588 11.80 -8.54 20.28
N HIS A 589 10.61 -9.03 20.61
CA HIS A 589 10.37 -10.32 21.30
C HIS A 589 11.21 -10.53 22.58
N GLY A 590 11.48 -9.45 23.30
CA GLY A 590 12.26 -9.46 24.54
C GLY A 590 13.76 -9.28 24.35
N TYR A 591 14.26 -9.18 23.13
CA TYR A 591 15.66 -8.90 22.86
C TYR A 591 15.99 -7.42 23.01
N GLY A 592 17.04 -7.10 23.77
CA GLY A 592 17.54 -5.75 24.01
C GLY A 592 18.00 -5.55 25.47
N PRO A 593 18.89 -4.58 25.73
CA PRO A 593 19.53 -3.69 24.76
C PRO A 593 20.59 -4.39 23.90
N VAL A 594 20.77 -3.91 22.65
CA VAL A 594 21.80 -4.40 21.73
C VAL A 594 22.66 -3.23 21.24
N ALA A 595 23.96 -3.30 21.54
CA ALA A 595 24.93 -2.26 21.21
C ALA A 595 25.59 -2.54 19.84
N PHE A 596 24.86 -2.27 18.74
CA PHE A 596 25.37 -2.47 17.37
C PHE A 596 26.57 -1.57 17.07
N PRO A 597 27.77 -2.16 16.78
CA PRO A 597 29.02 -1.39 16.62
C PRO A 597 29.00 -0.37 15.49
N ALA A 598 28.38 -0.67 14.34
CA ALA A 598 28.26 0.25 13.22
C ALA A 598 27.46 1.51 13.60
N SER A 599 26.34 1.33 14.27
CA SER A 599 25.50 2.44 14.74
C SER A 599 26.20 3.27 15.83
N LEU A 600 26.91 2.65 16.76
CA LEU A 600 27.71 3.33 17.78
C LEU A 600 28.85 4.14 17.15
N TYR A 601 29.53 3.60 16.13
CA TYR A 601 30.57 4.31 15.40
C TYR A 601 30.03 5.61 14.77
N MET A 602 28.88 5.56 14.11
CA MET A 602 28.27 6.75 13.51
C MET A 602 28.04 7.86 14.56
N GLN A 603 27.49 7.49 15.72
CA GLN A 603 27.30 8.44 16.82
C GLN A 603 28.63 9.00 17.35
N GLN A 604 29.64 8.15 17.57
CA GLN A 604 30.96 8.56 18.07
C GLN A 604 31.70 9.45 17.04
N ALA A 605 31.50 9.20 15.75
CA ALA A 605 32.04 10.02 14.66
C ALA A 605 31.29 11.37 14.51
N GLY A 606 30.28 11.65 15.33
CA GLY A 606 29.53 12.91 15.35
C GLY A 606 28.41 12.98 14.32
N TYR A 607 27.96 11.85 13.78
CA TYR A 607 26.79 11.76 12.92
C TYR A 607 25.52 11.53 13.74
N HIS A 608 24.51 12.34 13.50
CA HIS A 608 23.22 12.26 14.20
C HIS A 608 22.18 11.61 13.29
N ASP A 609 21.55 10.54 13.77
CA ASP A 609 20.40 9.92 13.14
C ASP A 609 19.23 10.93 13.08
N SER A 610 18.80 11.30 11.90
CA SER A 610 17.75 12.32 11.72
C SER A 610 16.43 11.92 12.32
N PHE A 611 16.05 10.62 12.17
CA PHE A 611 14.78 10.13 12.69
C PHE A 611 14.78 10.12 14.23
N ARG A 612 15.82 9.60 14.86
CA ARG A 612 15.92 9.57 16.34
C ARG A 612 16.21 10.95 16.96
N THR A 613 16.79 11.87 16.20
CA THR A 613 16.90 13.26 16.67
C THR A 613 15.54 13.95 16.75
N VAL A 614 14.67 13.73 15.78
CA VAL A 614 13.30 14.29 15.75
C VAL A 614 12.37 13.49 16.66
N HIS A 615 12.54 12.18 16.75
CA HIS A 615 11.71 11.26 17.53
C HIS A 615 12.56 10.50 18.55
N PRO A 616 12.98 11.13 19.66
CA PRO A 616 13.93 10.54 20.58
C PRO A 616 13.38 9.37 21.42
N ASP A 617 12.05 9.26 21.56
CA ASP A 617 11.43 8.13 22.28
C ASP A 617 11.09 7.00 21.30
N GLU A 618 11.93 5.96 21.32
CA GLU A 618 11.82 4.77 20.48
C GLU A 618 10.57 3.93 20.79
N THR A 619 10.01 4.11 21.99
CA THR A 619 8.81 3.35 22.41
C THR A 619 7.51 4.01 21.95
N LEU A 620 7.52 5.31 21.67
CA LEU A 620 6.39 6.02 21.08
C LEU A 620 6.40 5.93 19.55
N ARG A 621 7.59 5.77 18.96
CA ARG A 621 7.78 5.64 17.51
C ARG A 621 8.66 4.41 17.20
N PRO A 622 8.13 3.19 17.45
CA PRO A 622 8.84 1.94 17.15
C PRO A 622 8.77 1.63 15.66
N GLU A 623 9.32 2.52 14.85
CA GLU A 623 9.26 2.42 13.40
C GLU A 623 10.32 1.45 12.86
N GLY A 624 10.00 0.85 11.71
CA GLY A 624 10.93 0.07 10.92
C GLY A 624 10.87 0.45 9.44
N THR A 625 11.88 0.05 8.68
CA THR A 625 11.95 0.32 7.25
C THR A 625 11.88 -0.95 6.40
N TRP A 626 12.15 -2.11 6.97
CA TRP A 626 12.10 -3.41 6.30
C TRP A 626 11.28 -4.41 7.14
N ALA A 627 10.45 -5.31 6.61
CA ALA A 627 10.02 -5.40 5.21
C ALA A 627 8.56 -4.95 5.09
N VAL A 628 8.35 -3.91 4.31
CA VAL A 628 7.01 -3.29 4.11
C VAL A 628 6.03 -4.25 3.45
N ILE A 629 6.52 -5.09 2.54
CA ILE A 629 5.71 -6.06 1.76
C ILE A 629 4.94 -7.06 2.61
N TYR A 630 5.39 -7.32 3.84
CA TYR A 630 4.67 -8.23 4.75
C TYR A 630 3.48 -7.56 5.46
N GLY A 631 3.16 -6.33 5.09
CA GLY A 631 1.95 -5.64 5.56
C GLY A 631 1.85 -5.43 7.07
N GLN A 632 2.90 -5.73 7.82
CA GLN A 632 3.00 -5.46 9.25
C GLN A 632 3.76 -4.15 9.48
N THR A 633 3.61 -3.55 10.66
CA THR A 633 4.48 -2.46 11.06
C THR A 633 5.88 -3.04 11.23
N PRO A 634 6.84 -2.69 10.36
CA PRO A 634 8.18 -3.25 10.46
C PRO A 634 8.86 -2.70 11.73
N TYR A 635 9.49 -3.56 12.49
CA TYR A 635 10.28 -3.16 13.66
C TYR A 635 11.79 -3.14 13.38
N GLY A 636 12.20 -3.57 12.19
CA GLY A 636 13.58 -3.52 11.73
C GLY A 636 13.85 -2.24 10.95
N ARG A 637 14.36 -1.19 11.61
CA ARG A 637 14.86 -0.01 10.93
C ARG A 637 16.32 -0.24 10.56
N ILE A 638 16.58 -0.34 9.26
CA ILE A 638 17.91 -0.59 8.67
C ILE A 638 18.29 0.48 7.64
N ASP A 639 17.37 1.38 7.32
CA ASP A 639 17.55 2.52 6.44
C ASP A 639 17.64 3.81 7.25
N PHE A 640 18.67 4.60 7.01
CA PHE A 640 18.97 5.78 7.82
C PHE A 640 19.33 7.00 6.96
N VAL A 641 19.11 8.18 7.55
CA VAL A 641 19.71 9.45 7.12
C VAL A 641 20.39 10.07 8.31
N HIS A 642 21.70 10.24 8.23
CA HIS A 642 22.51 10.87 9.26
C HIS A 642 23.02 12.24 8.81
N SER A 643 23.20 13.16 9.73
CA SER A 643 23.82 14.47 9.47
C SER A 643 24.98 14.78 10.43
N LYS A 644 25.94 15.55 9.94
CA LYS A 644 27.06 16.11 10.72
C LYS A 644 27.32 17.56 10.33
N GLY A 645 27.73 18.39 11.26
CA GLY A 645 28.03 19.80 11.03
C GLY A 645 26.87 20.72 11.42
N ALA A 646 26.60 21.76 10.62
CA ALA A 646 25.59 22.79 10.92
C ALA A 646 24.16 22.38 10.58
N LEU A 647 23.94 21.28 9.87
CA LEU A 647 22.60 20.80 9.52
C LEU A 647 21.95 20.13 10.72
N ARG A 648 20.78 20.64 11.13
CA ARG A 648 19.96 20.09 12.19
C ARG A 648 18.68 19.51 11.60
N PRO A 649 18.34 18.23 11.84
CA PRO A 649 17.06 17.67 11.41
C PRO A 649 15.91 18.34 12.18
N VAL A 650 14.93 18.83 11.44
CA VAL A 650 13.72 19.49 11.98
C VAL A 650 12.47 18.65 11.74
N GLN A 651 12.49 17.80 10.72
CA GLN A 651 11.45 16.82 10.44
C GLN A 651 12.13 15.52 9.96
N SER A 652 11.55 14.37 10.32
CA SER A 652 11.94 13.09 9.75
C SER A 652 10.77 12.12 9.82
N LYS A 653 10.54 11.39 8.73
CA LYS A 653 9.38 10.51 8.54
C LYS A 653 9.76 9.27 7.76
N ILE A 654 9.16 8.15 8.11
CA ILE A 654 9.24 6.89 7.36
C ILE A 654 7.92 6.73 6.60
N ILE A 655 8.00 6.58 5.28
CA ILE A 655 6.87 6.48 4.36
C ILE A 655 6.86 5.08 3.76
N ARG A 656 5.71 4.40 3.85
CA ARG A 656 5.56 2.99 3.45
C ARG A 656 4.23 2.67 2.78
N MET A 657 3.40 3.67 2.55
CA MET A 657 2.09 3.49 1.92
C MET A 657 1.86 4.54 0.85
N MET A 658 0.99 4.21 -0.08
CA MET A 658 0.54 5.12 -1.15
C MET A 658 -0.99 5.26 -1.11
N PRO A 659 -1.58 5.74 0.00
CA PRO A 659 -3.03 5.90 0.09
C PRO A 659 -3.56 6.92 -0.94
N GLU A 660 -2.70 7.79 -1.45
CA GLU A 660 -3.03 8.80 -2.46
C GLU A 660 -3.55 8.18 -3.75
N ILE A 661 -2.99 7.04 -4.15
CA ILE A 661 -3.34 6.33 -5.39
C ILE A 661 -4.01 4.99 -5.15
N ASP A 662 -4.25 4.62 -3.88
CA ASP A 662 -4.83 3.33 -3.48
C ASP A 662 -4.12 2.12 -4.12
N ALA A 663 -2.79 2.19 -4.16
CA ALA A 663 -1.92 1.21 -4.79
C ALA A 663 -0.88 0.64 -3.81
N PRO A 664 -0.39 -0.58 -4.02
CA PRO A 664 0.63 -1.16 -3.17
C PRO A 664 1.95 -0.39 -3.26
N TRP A 665 2.70 -0.38 -2.16
CA TRP A 665 4.04 0.18 -2.10
C TRP A 665 4.98 -0.56 -3.08
N PRO A 666 5.83 0.15 -3.85
CA PRO A 666 6.59 -0.45 -4.95
C PRO A 666 7.92 -1.11 -4.54
N GLY A 667 8.16 -1.37 -3.27
CA GLY A 667 9.39 -2.00 -2.78
C GLY A 667 9.19 -2.74 -1.47
N ASP A 668 10.22 -3.42 -1.01
CA ASP A 668 10.26 -4.10 0.29
C ASP A 668 10.79 -3.19 1.42
N HIS A 669 11.47 -2.08 1.09
CA HIS A 669 11.86 -1.05 2.05
C HIS A 669 10.92 0.15 2.01
N ALA A 670 10.69 0.75 3.19
CA ALA A 670 10.10 2.08 3.33
C ALA A 670 11.11 3.16 2.90
N ALA A 671 10.61 4.34 2.57
CA ALA A 671 11.44 5.49 2.32
C ALA A 671 11.60 6.35 3.58
N THR A 672 12.79 6.91 3.81
CA THR A 672 13.03 7.88 4.89
C THR A 672 13.15 9.28 4.30
N LEU A 673 12.24 10.19 4.70
CA LEU A 673 12.22 11.59 4.28
C LEU A 673 12.60 12.47 5.46
N SER A 674 13.68 13.24 5.33
CA SER A 674 14.17 14.12 6.39
C SER A 674 14.37 15.55 5.90
N VAL A 675 14.00 16.52 6.72
CA VAL A 675 14.22 17.96 6.46
C VAL A 675 15.22 18.48 7.48
N PHE A 676 16.24 19.14 6.97
CA PHE A 676 17.28 19.76 7.77
C PHE A 676 17.22 21.27 7.62
N ARG A 677 17.60 21.99 8.66
CA ARG A 677 17.84 23.43 8.62
C ARG A 677 19.29 23.73 8.97
N VAL A 678 19.87 24.67 8.27
CA VAL A 678 21.21 25.19 8.64
C VAL A 678 21.04 25.95 9.96
N ALA A 679 21.79 25.52 10.99
CA ALA A 679 21.80 26.21 12.28
C ALA A 679 22.32 27.64 12.10
N GLU A 680 21.66 28.60 12.70
CA GLU A 680 22.18 29.97 12.81
C GLU A 680 23.52 29.93 13.55
N LYS A 681 24.49 30.71 13.05
CA LYS A 681 25.84 30.79 13.62
C LYS A 681 25.82 31.44 15.00
#